data_f6b42f097d7b7a4ddf5c4ea3a6416011
#
_entry.id   f6b42f097d7b7a4ddf5c4ea3a6416011
#
_cell.length_a   1.000
_cell.length_b   1.000
_cell.length_c   1.000
_cell.angle_alpha   90.00
_cell.angle_beta   90.00
_cell.angle_gamma   90.00
#
_symmetry.space_group_name_H-M   'P 1'
#
loop_
_entity.id
_entity.type
_entity.pdbx_description
1 polymer ?
#
loop_
_entity_poly.entity_id
_entity_poly.type
_entity_poly.pdbx_seq_one_letter_code
_entity_poly.pdbx_strand_id
1 'polypeptide(L)'
;MSPTPPTAPRRPHRMTTHGDERVDDWYWLRSDDRDDPEVLDLLEVENAFVAASLAHTEALQADLFVEMKARIKETDLSVPFRKDGRWFYSRTEEGQQYPILCRTSIEPPADLPSTEPVPGEEVLLDMNVLAGDSDYFGMGAYDLSPNQELLLYSTDHDGSERYTMRLRDLRSGTDRDEVIPDTTYGSAWAGDTTVFYVRQDEAMRPHQVWRHVVGTDPADDVLVYEDPDEHFFVSVGLSLTEEWVHISSSSKVTTEDLLIPAADPTAAPRLVQPREQDVEYDITHAPSPLDGDRFLVLTNADGAVNFKLMSAPVDRPGREHWTEVIAQRPDVKLEGVTAFANHLVRYERREGVRRIITTAYADGGERELEMPEAVYDTGPATNAEFDTSTLRFTYTSLVTPGTVFDEDLASGERRLLKQTEVLGGHDPAAYETGRLWAPAADGTKIPISYVHRVGIAHDGTAPCLLYGYGSYEACMDPTFSTLRLSLLDRGFVFAIAHIRGGGEMGRPWYDDGKKLRKTNTFSDYIACAEHLVAQGITSADRLVARGGSAGGLLMGAVTNMRPDLFAAVVAEVPFVDCLTTILDDSLPLTVTEWEEWGNPVADPEVYAYMKAYSPCDNVAARAYPTILATGGLNDPRVSYWEPA
;
A
#
# COMPACT_ATOMS: atom_id res chain seq x y z
N MET A 1 -26.63 10.13 32.12
CA MET A 1 -25.65 9.21 32.73
C MET A 1 -24.77 8.74 31.57
N SER A 2 -23.47 8.72 31.76
CA SER A 2 -22.62 8.11 30.74
C SER A 2 -23.00 6.63 30.59
N PRO A 3 -23.04 6.08 29.37
CA PRO A 3 -23.30 4.67 29.17
C PRO A 3 -22.23 3.83 29.90
N THR A 4 -22.64 2.67 30.43
CA THR A 4 -21.70 1.76 31.10
C THR A 4 -21.08 0.86 30.04
N PRO A 5 -19.74 0.71 30.00
CA PRO A 5 -19.09 -0.21 29.07
C PRO A 5 -19.60 -1.65 29.24
N PRO A 6 -19.83 -2.40 28.16
CA PRO A 6 -20.10 -3.83 28.27
C PRO A 6 -18.88 -4.52 28.89
N THR A 7 -19.12 -5.70 29.46
CA THR A 7 -18.06 -6.51 30.06
C THR A 7 -18.14 -7.91 29.51
N ALA A 8 -17.14 -8.30 28.73
CA ALA A 8 -17.03 -9.67 28.24
C ALA A 8 -16.80 -10.66 29.43
N PRO A 9 -17.47 -11.83 29.45
CA PRO A 9 -17.21 -12.84 30.45
C PRO A 9 -15.77 -13.34 30.43
N ARG A 10 -15.16 -13.49 31.61
CA ARG A 10 -13.84 -14.08 31.72
C ARG A 10 -13.90 -15.60 31.62
N ARG A 11 -13.15 -16.19 30.68
CA ARG A 11 -13.01 -17.62 30.45
C ARG A 11 -11.54 -17.97 30.30
N PRO A 12 -10.80 -18.23 31.40
CA PRO A 12 -9.35 -18.40 31.35
C PRO A 12 -8.93 -19.48 30.35
N HIS A 13 -8.19 -19.09 29.32
CA HIS A 13 -7.50 -19.98 28.40
C HIS A 13 -6.00 -19.94 28.70
N ARG A 14 -5.40 -21.12 28.92
CA ARG A 14 -3.98 -21.24 29.29
C ARG A 14 -3.16 -21.65 28.08
N MET A 15 -2.16 -20.87 27.76
CA MET A 15 -1.20 -21.13 26.71
C MET A 15 0.20 -21.24 27.32
N THR A 16 1.00 -22.18 26.85
CA THR A 16 2.36 -22.37 27.34
C THR A 16 3.34 -22.40 26.17
N THR A 17 4.29 -21.46 26.13
CA THR A 17 5.34 -21.38 25.11
C THR A 17 6.67 -21.17 25.81
N HIS A 18 7.70 -21.95 25.48
CA HIS A 18 9.04 -21.89 26.07
C HIS A 18 9.05 -22.00 27.61
N GLY A 19 8.05 -22.66 28.21
CA GLY A 19 7.92 -22.81 29.66
C GLY A 19 7.28 -21.60 30.38
N ASP A 20 6.91 -20.56 29.66
CA ASP A 20 6.13 -19.42 30.15
C ASP A 20 4.64 -19.71 29.97
N GLU A 21 3.85 -19.54 31.03
CA GLU A 21 2.40 -19.68 30.99
C GLU A 21 1.74 -18.32 30.87
N ARG A 22 0.95 -18.12 29.82
CA ARG A 22 0.06 -16.97 29.65
C ARG A 22 -1.38 -17.42 29.89
N VAL A 23 -2.20 -16.52 30.42
CA VAL A 23 -3.63 -16.72 30.60
C VAL A 23 -4.35 -15.61 29.87
N ASP A 24 -5.15 -15.97 28.89
CA ASP A 24 -6.05 -15.06 28.21
C ASP A 24 -7.49 -15.37 28.64
N ASP A 25 -8.13 -14.41 29.28
CA ASP A 25 -9.50 -14.52 29.75
C ASP A 25 -10.53 -14.35 28.62
N TRP A 26 -10.12 -13.85 27.45
CA TRP A 26 -10.97 -13.49 26.32
C TRP A 26 -10.67 -14.24 25.02
N TYR A 27 -9.78 -15.22 25.02
CA TYR A 27 -9.46 -16.07 23.87
C TYR A 27 -10.70 -16.68 23.20
N TRP A 28 -11.80 -16.84 23.94
CA TRP A 28 -13.09 -17.34 23.44
C TRP A 28 -13.79 -16.39 22.46
N LEU A 29 -13.36 -15.13 22.36
CA LEU A 29 -13.84 -14.19 21.34
C LEU A 29 -13.41 -14.59 19.93
N ARG A 30 -12.40 -15.42 19.79
CA ARG A 30 -11.98 -15.97 18.53
C ARG A 30 -13.00 -16.97 18.01
N SER A 31 -13.57 -16.69 16.83
CA SER A 31 -14.38 -17.60 16.04
C SER A 31 -13.84 -17.60 14.62
N ASP A 32 -13.16 -18.65 14.22
CA ASP A 32 -12.52 -18.73 12.89
C ASP A 32 -13.59 -18.70 11.77
N ASP A 33 -14.78 -19.29 12.00
CA ASP A 33 -15.93 -19.25 11.08
C ASP A 33 -16.72 -17.92 11.17
N ARG A 34 -16.42 -17.06 12.17
CA ARG A 34 -17.01 -15.71 12.35
C ARG A 34 -18.53 -15.70 12.52
N ASP A 35 -19.09 -16.80 13.01
CA ASP A 35 -20.53 -17.03 13.12
C ASP A 35 -21.00 -17.42 14.53
N ASP A 36 -20.10 -17.42 15.54
CA ASP A 36 -20.49 -17.71 16.93
C ASP A 36 -21.49 -16.66 17.42
N PRO A 37 -22.75 -17.06 17.74
CA PRO A 37 -23.78 -16.10 18.10
C PRO A 37 -23.50 -15.37 19.42
N GLU A 38 -22.75 -15.95 20.36
CA GLU A 38 -22.41 -15.27 21.62
C GLU A 38 -21.37 -14.14 21.37
N VAL A 39 -20.43 -14.38 20.46
CA VAL A 39 -19.45 -13.37 20.04
C VAL A 39 -20.16 -12.25 19.28
N LEU A 40 -21.02 -12.59 18.31
CA LEU A 40 -21.75 -11.59 17.52
C LEU A 40 -22.65 -10.74 18.41
N ASP A 41 -23.37 -11.34 19.39
CA ASP A 41 -24.18 -10.62 20.37
C ASP A 41 -23.33 -9.63 21.20
N LEU A 42 -22.10 -10.01 21.59
CA LEU A 42 -21.20 -9.12 22.32
C LEU A 42 -20.77 -7.93 21.43
N LEU A 43 -20.36 -8.18 20.19
CA LEU A 43 -19.97 -7.12 19.25
C LEU A 43 -21.12 -6.13 18.99
N GLU A 44 -22.37 -6.62 18.90
CA GLU A 44 -23.54 -5.74 18.79
C GLU A 44 -23.72 -4.86 20.03
N VAL A 45 -23.51 -5.41 21.23
CA VAL A 45 -23.60 -4.65 22.49
C VAL A 45 -22.49 -3.61 22.58
N GLU A 46 -21.27 -3.93 22.14
CA GLU A 46 -20.15 -2.98 22.08
C GLU A 46 -20.42 -1.85 21.07
N ASN A 47 -20.90 -2.17 19.88
CA ASN A 47 -21.31 -1.17 18.89
C ASN A 47 -22.42 -0.25 19.42
N ALA A 48 -23.41 -0.81 20.15
CA ALA A 48 -24.45 -0.01 20.79
C ALA A 48 -23.89 0.92 21.89
N PHE A 49 -22.90 0.45 22.66
CA PHE A 49 -22.19 1.28 23.64
C PHE A 49 -21.43 2.43 22.98
N VAL A 50 -20.71 2.17 21.87
CA VAL A 50 -20.00 3.20 21.09
C VAL A 50 -21.00 4.23 20.57
N ALA A 51 -22.09 3.79 19.93
CA ALA A 51 -23.13 4.67 19.42
C ALA A 51 -23.71 5.57 20.54
N ALA A 52 -24.03 4.99 21.71
CA ALA A 52 -24.54 5.74 22.84
C ALA A 52 -23.50 6.72 23.42
N SER A 53 -22.21 6.35 23.42
CA SER A 53 -21.10 7.21 23.90
C SER A 53 -20.88 8.39 22.99
N LEU A 54 -21.02 8.21 21.67
CA LEU A 54 -20.84 9.20 20.63
C LEU A 54 -22.12 9.95 20.25
N ALA A 55 -23.28 9.62 20.84
CA ALA A 55 -24.58 10.24 20.49
C ALA A 55 -24.57 11.77 20.57
N HIS A 56 -23.76 12.35 21.48
CA HIS A 56 -23.61 13.80 21.61
C HIS A 56 -22.89 14.45 20.41
N THR A 57 -22.27 13.67 19.53
CA THR A 57 -21.56 14.13 18.34
C THR A 57 -22.35 13.91 17.05
N GLU A 58 -23.54 13.31 17.08
CA GLU A 58 -24.31 12.95 15.87
C GLU A 58 -24.54 14.13 14.92
N ALA A 59 -24.90 15.31 15.47
CA ALA A 59 -25.07 16.50 14.65
C ALA A 59 -23.76 16.93 13.98
N LEU A 60 -22.65 16.89 14.71
CA LEU A 60 -21.32 17.20 14.16
C LEU A 60 -20.89 16.16 13.10
N GLN A 61 -21.19 14.88 13.33
CA GLN A 61 -20.90 13.82 12.36
C GLN A 61 -21.68 14.06 11.04
N ALA A 62 -22.98 14.38 11.14
CA ALA A 62 -23.81 14.69 9.99
C ALA A 62 -23.29 15.93 9.23
N ASP A 63 -22.94 17.00 9.94
CA ASP A 63 -22.37 18.22 9.35
C ASP A 63 -21.03 17.94 8.67
N LEU A 64 -20.14 17.17 9.30
CA LEU A 64 -18.83 16.78 8.74
C LEU A 64 -19.00 15.91 7.50
N PHE A 65 -19.93 14.96 7.51
CA PHE A 65 -20.19 14.12 6.34
C PHE A 65 -20.62 14.96 5.13
N VAL A 66 -21.59 15.87 5.35
CA VAL A 66 -22.06 16.77 4.29
C VAL A 66 -20.92 17.69 3.80
N GLU A 67 -20.13 18.24 4.71
CA GLU A 67 -19.00 19.12 4.39
C GLU A 67 -17.92 18.37 3.58
N MET A 68 -17.53 17.17 4.03
CA MET A 68 -16.52 16.34 3.37
C MET A 68 -16.99 15.90 1.98
N LYS A 69 -18.23 15.40 1.88
CA LYS A 69 -18.83 14.98 0.59
C LYS A 69 -18.92 16.14 -0.39
N ALA A 70 -19.32 17.33 0.08
CA ALA A 70 -19.47 18.52 -0.78
C ALA A 70 -18.14 19.00 -1.41
N ARG A 71 -16.97 18.57 -0.89
CA ARG A 71 -15.66 18.88 -1.47
C ARG A 71 -15.23 17.89 -2.54
N ILE A 72 -15.91 16.75 -2.66
CA ILE A 72 -15.54 15.67 -3.58
C ILE A 72 -16.31 15.87 -4.89
N LYS A 73 -15.59 15.85 -5.99
CA LYS A 73 -16.17 15.83 -7.33
C LYS A 73 -16.57 14.41 -7.70
N GLU A 74 -17.87 14.10 -7.59
CA GLU A 74 -18.38 12.75 -7.82
C GLU A 74 -18.38 12.39 -9.32
N THR A 75 -18.76 13.32 -10.21
CA THR A 75 -18.67 13.11 -11.67
C THR A 75 -17.33 13.61 -12.19
N ASP A 76 -16.44 12.70 -12.53
CA ASP A 76 -15.08 13.05 -12.93
C ASP A 76 -14.47 11.99 -13.88
N LEU A 77 -13.41 12.37 -14.62
CA LEU A 77 -12.62 11.50 -15.49
C LEU A 77 -11.20 11.35 -14.92
N SER A 78 -10.62 10.15 -15.00
CA SER A 78 -9.17 9.99 -14.85
C SER A 78 -8.43 10.62 -16.03
N VAL A 79 -7.12 10.83 -15.90
CA VAL A 79 -6.30 11.26 -17.04
C VAL A 79 -6.22 10.12 -18.06
N PRO A 80 -6.67 10.29 -19.31
CA PRO A 80 -6.55 9.24 -20.31
C PRO A 80 -5.09 8.92 -20.62
N PHE A 81 -4.76 7.63 -20.71
CA PHE A 81 -3.46 7.16 -21.16
C PHE A 81 -3.57 6.40 -22.47
N ARG A 82 -2.52 6.44 -23.27
CA ARG A 82 -2.46 5.76 -24.56
C ARG A 82 -1.79 4.40 -24.40
N LYS A 83 -2.38 3.37 -25.06
CA LYS A 83 -1.74 2.06 -25.29
C LYS A 83 -2.20 1.53 -26.64
N ASP A 84 -1.24 1.15 -27.51
CA ASP A 84 -1.49 0.51 -28.81
C ASP A 84 -2.53 1.22 -29.67
N GLY A 85 -2.40 2.56 -29.75
CA GLY A 85 -3.23 3.41 -30.59
C GLY A 85 -4.64 3.71 -30.05
N ARG A 86 -4.96 3.28 -28.84
CA ARG A 86 -6.21 3.61 -28.15
C ARG A 86 -5.94 4.35 -26.85
N TRP A 87 -6.95 5.07 -26.36
CA TRP A 87 -6.94 5.81 -25.11
C TRP A 87 -7.82 5.10 -24.09
N PHE A 88 -7.29 4.94 -22.88
CA PHE A 88 -7.96 4.28 -21.76
C PHE A 88 -8.12 5.24 -20.60
N TYR A 89 -9.26 5.17 -19.94
CA TYR A 89 -9.58 6.02 -18.79
C TYR A 89 -10.70 5.40 -17.96
N SER A 90 -10.85 5.90 -16.74
CA SER A 90 -12.01 5.62 -15.92
C SER A 90 -12.82 6.90 -15.69
N ARG A 91 -14.10 6.76 -15.47
CA ARG A 91 -14.96 7.85 -15.05
C ARG A 91 -15.87 7.44 -13.90
N THR A 92 -16.22 8.41 -13.09
CA THR A 92 -17.19 8.26 -12.01
C THR A 92 -18.43 9.09 -12.30
N GLU A 93 -19.55 8.72 -11.73
CA GLU A 93 -20.82 9.42 -11.86
C GLU A 93 -21.42 9.69 -10.49
N GLU A 94 -22.08 10.84 -10.32
CA GLU A 94 -22.74 11.20 -9.07
C GLU A 94 -23.74 10.13 -8.64
N GLY A 95 -23.64 9.72 -7.39
CA GLY A 95 -24.51 8.70 -6.79
C GLY A 95 -24.12 7.26 -7.13
N GLN A 96 -23.06 7.03 -7.93
CA GLN A 96 -22.50 5.71 -8.16
C GLN A 96 -21.32 5.47 -7.21
N GLN A 97 -21.15 4.21 -6.80
CA GLN A 97 -20.10 3.84 -5.83
C GLN A 97 -18.77 3.49 -6.51
N TYR A 98 -18.81 2.97 -7.72
CA TYR A 98 -17.65 2.43 -8.42
C TYR A 98 -17.42 3.15 -9.76
N PRO A 99 -16.17 3.12 -10.29
CA PRO A 99 -15.86 3.69 -11.59
C PRO A 99 -16.41 2.84 -12.74
N ILE A 100 -16.50 3.50 -13.90
CA ILE A 100 -16.76 2.88 -15.19
C ILE A 100 -15.47 2.94 -15.99
N LEU A 101 -14.99 1.78 -16.46
CA LEU A 101 -13.76 1.64 -17.22
C LEU A 101 -14.05 1.74 -18.71
N CYS A 102 -13.36 2.66 -19.39
CA CYS A 102 -13.67 3.04 -20.76
C CYS A 102 -12.41 3.07 -21.64
N ARG A 103 -12.63 2.98 -22.94
CA ARG A 103 -11.62 3.27 -23.97
C ARG A 103 -12.20 4.07 -25.13
N THR A 104 -11.32 4.66 -25.94
CA THR A 104 -11.69 5.32 -27.21
C THR A 104 -10.55 5.20 -28.23
N SER A 105 -10.89 5.22 -29.52
CA SER A 105 -9.92 5.34 -30.61
C SER A 105 -9.67 6.81 -31.02
N ILE A 106 -10.40 7.76 -30.44
CA ILE A 106 -10.29 9.18 -30.72
C ILE A 106 -9.41 9.81 -29.65
N GLU A 107 -8.41 10.59 -30.03
CA GLU A 107 -7.59 11.35 -29.07
C GLU A 107 -8.47 12.31 -28.28
N PRO A 108 -8.49 12.20 -26.94
CA PRO A 108 -9.29 13.07 -26.10
C PRO A 108 -8.87 14.54 -26.27
N PRO A 109 -9.82 15.48 -26.47
CA PRO A 109 -9.48 16.90 -26.50
C PRO A 109 -8.82 17.35 -25.21
N ALA A 110 -7.78 18.17 -25.32
CA ALA A 110 -7.02 18.64 -24.14
C ALA A 110 -7.85 19.54 -23.19
N ASP A 111 -8.91 20.14 -23.70
CA ASP A 111 -9.84 21.02 -22.97
C ASP A 111 -11.19 20.35 -22.68
N LEU A 112 -11.28 19.01 -22.83
CA LEU A 112 -12.50 18.27 -22.54
C LEU A 112 -12.87 18.44 -21.05
N PRO A 113 -14.09 18.92 -20.73
CA PRO A 113 -14.55 18.95 -19.36
C PRO A 113 -14.57 17.54 -18.75
N SER A 114 -14.02 17.37 -17.55
CA SER A 114 -13.96 16.05 -16.91
C SER A 114 -15.32 15.50 -16.46
N THR A 115 -16.39 16.26 -16.68
CA THR A 115 -17.80 15.85 -16.45
C THR A 115 -18.49 15.34 -17.72
N GLU A 116 -17.79 15.34 -18.87
CA GLU A 116 -18.34 14.88 -20.14
C GLU A 116 -17.65 13.60 -20.60
N PRO A 117 -18.39 12.65 -21.22
CA PRO A 117 -17.79 11.45 -21.79
C PRO A 117 -16.79 11.82 -22.91
N VAL A 118 -15.73 11.05 -23.02
CA VAL A 118 -14.76 11.23 -24.11
C VAL A 118 -15.41 10.86 -25.45
N PRO A 119 -15.22 11.65 -26.52
CA PRO A 119 -15.77 11.31 -27.83
C PRO A 119 -15.39 9.90 -28.27
N GLY A 120 -16.37 9.14 -28.77
CA GLY A 120 -16.18 7.76 -29.22
C GLY A 120 -15.98 6.75 -28.08
N GLU A 121 -16.44 7.09 -26.88
CA GLU A 121 -16.36 6.19 -25.72
C GLU A 121 -16.93 4.79 -26.00
N GLU A 122 -16.16 3.78 -25.64
CA GLU A 122 -16.57 2.39 -25.50
C GLU A 122 -16.43 2.00 -24.02
N VAL A 123 -17.51 1.59 -23.38
CA VAL A 123 -17.47 1.06 -22.01
C VAL A 123 -16.92 -0.37 -22.04
N LEU A 124 -15.84 -0.60 -21.31
CA LEU A 124 -15.23 -1.93 -21.14
C LEU A 124 -15.88 -2.68 -19.99
N LEU A 125 -15.95 -2.04 -18.82
CA LEU A 125 -16.62 -2.55 -17.62
C LEU A 125 -17.31 -1.41 -16.89
N ASP A 126 -18.57 -1.61 -16.53
CA ASP A 126 -19.24 -0.82 -15.53
C ASP A 126 -19.21 -1.59 -14.20
N MET A 127 -18.37 -1.13 -13.28
CA MET A 127 -18.19 -1.80 -11.99
C MET A 127 -19.44 -1.72 -11.11
N ASN A 128 -20.31 -0.73 -11.33
CA ASN A 128 -21.60 -0.63 -10.62
C ASN A 128 -22.57 -1.73 -11.07
N VAL A 129 -22.56 -2.04 -12.37
CA VAL A 129 -23.35 -3.16 -12.92
C VAL A 129 -22.82 -4.50 -12.42
N LEU A 130 -21.49 -4.65 -12.33
CA LEU A 130 -20.86 -5.87 -11.81
C LEU A 130 -21.11 -6.07 -10.30
N ALA A 131 -21.07 -5.00 -9.52
CA ALA A 131 -21.39 -5.03 -8.09
C ALA A 131 -22.84 -5.47 -7.84
N GLY A 132 -23.78 -5.03 -8.68
CA GLY A 132 -25.20 -5.35 -8.53
C GLY A 132 -25.74 -4.95 -7.16
N ASP A 133 -26.38 -5.90 -6.47
CA ASP A 133 -26.94 -5.71 -5.14
C ASP A 133 -26.00 -6.26 -4.02
N SER A 134 -24.73 -6.52 -4.33
CA SER A 134 -23.77 -7.02 -3.33
C SER A 134 -23.43 -5.95 -2.30
N ASP A 135 -23.36 -6.35 -1.02
CA ASP A 135 -22.95 -5.45 0.06
C ASP A 135 -21.47 -5.04 -0.04
N TYR A 136 -20.66 -5.87 -0.69
CA TYR A 136 -19.26 -5.63 -1.00
C TYR A 136 -18.96 -5.93 -2.46
N PHE A 137 -18.06 -5.18 -3.07
CA PHE A 137 -17.51 -5.46 -4.39
C PHE A 137 -16.05 -5.01 -4.49
N GLY A 138 -15.20 -5.95 -4.85
CA GLY A 138 -13.79 -5.71 -5.17
C GLY A 138 -13.43 -6.22 -6.57
N MET A 139 -12.56 -5.50 -7.28
CA MET A 139 -11.97 -5.94 -8.53
C MET A 139 -10.51 -6.30 -8.31
N GLY A 140 -10.12 -7.51 -8.72
CA GLY A 140 -8.74 -8.00 -8.66
C GLY A 140 -7.97 -7.71 -9.95
N ALA A 141 -7.87 -8.69 -10.85
CA ALA A 141 -7.24 -8.51 -12.14
C ALA A 141 -8.09 -7.66 -13.11
N TYR A 142 -7.42 -6.87 -13.94
CA TYR A 142 -8.01 -6.15 -15.08
C TYR A 142 -6.92 -6.02 -16.14
N ASP A 143 -7.02 -6.78 -17.24
CA ASP A 143 -5.96 -6.83 -18.23
C ASP A 143 -6.52 -7.12 -19.64
N LEU A 144 -6.01 -6.44 -20.65
CA LEU A 144 -6.45 -6.56 -22.04
C LEU A 144 -5.51 -7.46 -22.83
N SER A 145 -6.10 -8.31 -23.70
CA SER A 145 -5.31 -9.03 -24.69
C SER A 145 -4.55 -8.05 -25.61
N PRO A 146 -3.37 -8.41 -26.15
CA PRO A 146 -2.60 -7.52 -27.03
C PRO A 146 -3.38 -6.98 -28.22
N ASN A 147 -4.27 -7.76 -28.84
CA ASN A 147 -5.16 -7.30 -29.90
C ASN A 147 -6.35 -6.46 -29.40
N GLN A 148 -6.50 -6.30 -28.07
CA GLN A 148 -7.56 -5.54 -27.42
C GLN A 148 -9.00 -6.02 -27.75
N GLU A 149 -9.18 -7.29 -28.05
CA GLU A 149 -10.49 -7.89 -28.36
C GLU A 149 -11.08 -8.64 -27.16
N LEU A 150 -10.21 -9.04 -26.21
CA LEU A 150 -10.60 -9.71 -24.97
C LEU A 150 -10.17 -8.88 -23.76
N LEU A 151 -11.00 -8.92 -22.75
CA LEU A 151 -10.71 -8.34 -21.44
C LEU A 151 -10.78 -9.44 -20.40
N LEU A 152 -9.68 -9.65 -19.68
CA LEU A 152 -9.64 -10.44 -18.48
C LEU A 152 -9.95 -9.54 -17.29
N TYR A 153 -10.84 -9.99 -16.41
CA TYR A 153 -11.11 -9.30 -15.15
C TYR A 153 -11.52 -10.31 -14.07
N SER A 154 -11.32 -9.95 -12.80
CA SER A 154 -11.76 -10.79 -11.69
C SER A 154 -12.45 -9.95 -10.60
N THR A 155 -13.41 -10.59 -9.91
CA THR A 155 -14.27 -9.93 -8.92
C THR A 155 -14.35 -10.73 -7.63
N ASP A 156 -14.45 -9.99 -6.52
CA ASP A 156 -14.79 -10.48 -5.18
C ASP A 156 -16.06 -9.77 -4.70
N HIS A 157 -17.00 -10.51 -4.13
CA HIS A 157 -18.32 -10.00 -3.71
C HIS A 157 -18.59 -10.15 -2.20
N ASP A 158 -17.60 -10.61 -1.43
CA ASP A 158 -17.77 -10.85 0.01
C ASP A 158 -16.61 -10.30 0.88
N GLY A 159 -15.57 -9.76 0.26
CA GLY A 159 -14.41 -9.18 0.95
C GLY A 159 -13.38 -10.20 1.40
N SER A 160 -13.47 -11.45 0.90
CA SER A 160 -12.52 -12.51 1.22
C SER A 160 -11.18 -12.40 0.49
N GLU A 161 -11.04 -11.48 -0.44
CA GLU A 161 -9.90 -11.37 -1.38
C GLU A 161 -9.68 -12.66 -2.21
N ARG A 162 -10.76 -13.48 -2.37
CA ARG A 162 -10.80 -14.62 -3.30
C ARG A 162 -11.61 -14.22 -4.52
N TYR A 163 -10.92 -14.11 -5.64
CA TYR A 163 -11.52 -13.55 -6.85
C TYR A 163 -11.98 -14.64 -7.79
N THR A 164 -13.06 -14.37 -8.51
CA THR A 164 -13.50 -15.16 -9.66
C THR A 164 -13.14 -14.45 -10.94
N MET A 165 -12.26 -15.05 -11.74
CA MET A 165 -11.76 -14.51 -13.00
C MET A 165 -12.66 -14.90 -14.18
N ARG A 166 -12.86 -13.95 -15.11
CA ARG A 166 -13.69 -14.07 -16.31
C ARG A 166 -13.02 -13.42 -17.51
N LEU A 167 -13.43 -13.84 -18.70
CA LEU A 167 -13.01 -13.27 -19.97
C LEU A 167 -14.23 -12.63 -20.66
N ARG A 168 -14.13 -11.36 -21.02
CA ARG A 168 -15.15 -10.64 -21.80
C ARG A 168 -14.71 -10.46 -23.25
N ASP A 169 -15.55 -10.88 -24.19
CA ASP A 169 -15.40 -10.53 -25.59
C ASP A 169 -15.89 -9.10 -25.81
N LEU A 170 -14.98 -8.20 -26.18
CA LEU A 170 -15.28 -6.77 -26.33
C LEU A 170 -16.02 -6.42 -27.62
N ARG A 171 -16.10 -7.36 -28.58
CA ARG A 171 -16.93 -7.13 -29.79
C ARG A 171 -18.40 -7.39 -29.51
N SER A 172 -18.71 -8.43 -28.73
CA SER A 172 -20.08 -8.75 -28.33
C SER A 172 -20.53 -8.02 -27.07
N GLY A 173 -19.56 -7.59 -26.21
CA GLY A 173 -19.83 -7.03 -24.91
C GLY A 173 -20.30 -8.06 -23.87
N THR A 174 -20.09 -9.35 -24.14
CA THR A 174 -20.54 -10.46 -23.28
C THR A 174 -19.37 -11.25 -22.72
N ASP A 175 -19.55 -11.80 -21.53
CA ASP A 175 -18.57 -12.71 -20.95
C ASP A 175 -18.63 -14.07 -21.66
N ARG A 176 -17.49 -14.70 -21.77
CA ARG A 176 -17.34 -16.06 -22.27
C ARG A 176 -17.74 -17.06 -21.19
N ASP A 177 -17.80 -18.34 -21.55
CA ASP A 177 -18.21 -19.41 -20.64
C ASP A 177 -17.11 -19.78 -19.63
N GLU A 178 -15.85 -19.39 -19.88
CA GLU A 178 -14.73 -19.65 -19.00
C GLU A 178 -14.85 -18.85 -17.70
N VAL A 179 -14.87 -19.57 -16.56
CA VAL A 179 -14.92 -19.02 -15.21
C VAL A 179 -13.85 -19.71 -14.38
N ILE A 180 -12.88 -18.94 -13.88
CA ILE A 180 -11.76 -19.45 -13.08
C ILE A 180 -11.92 -18.92 -11.65
N PRO A 181 -12.35 -19.77 -10.70
CA PRO A 181 -12.47 -19.39 -9.30
C PRO A 181 -11.12 -19.41 -8.57
N ASP A 182 -11.14 -18.89 -7.32
CA ASP A 182 -10.02 -18.97 -6.38
C ASP A 182 -8.72 -18.35 -6.91
N THR A 183 -8.85 -17.28 -7.69
CA THR A 183 -7.70 -16.49 -8.13
C THR A 183 -7.38 -15.37 -7.14
N THR A 184 -6.20 -14.78 -7.28
CA THR A 184 -5.83 -13.56 -6.55
C THR A 184 -5.35 -12.48 -7.53
N TYR A 185 -4.65 -11.46 -7.03
CA TYR A 185 -4.10 -10.40 -7.88
C TYR A 185 -3.03 -10.91 -8.84
N GLY A 186 -2.91 -10.24 -9.97
CA GLY A 186 -1.88 -10.47 -10.96
C GLY A 186 -2.34 -11.38 -12.09
N SER A 187 -2.10 -10.90 -13.29
CA SER A 187 -2.28 -11.63 -14.54
C SER A 187 -1.28 -11.14 -15.57
N ALA A 188 -1.06 -11.95 -16.60
CA ALA A 188 -0.25 -11.57 -17.75
C ALA A 188 -0.75 -12.25 -19.02
N TRP A 189 -0.95 -11.48 -20.08
CA TRP A 189 -1.20 -12.02 -21.40
C TRP A 189 0.11 -12.39 -22.11
N ALA A 190 0.12 -13.55 -22.75
CA ALA A 190 1.17 -13.96 -23.68
C ALA A 190 0.54 -14.24 -25.05
N GLY A 191 0.62 -13.25 -25.95
CA GLY A 191 -0.18 -13.21 -27.16
C GLY A 191 -1.68 -13.11 -26.85
N ASP A 192 -2.52 -13.33 -27.86
CA ASP A 192 -3.98 -13.08 -27.77
C ASP A 192 -4.78 -14.25 -27.16
N THR A 193 -4.13 -15.35 -26.85
CA THR A 193 -4.83 -16.61 -26.51
C THR A 193 -4.34 -17.28 -25.24
N THR A 194 -3.34 -16.73 -24.57
CA THR A 194 -2.78 -17.36 -23.37
C THR A 194 -2.72 -16.34 -22.24
N VAL A 195 -3.20 -16.76 -21.07
CA VAL A 195 -3.20 -15.95 -19.85
C VAL A 195 -2.49 -16.70 -18.74
N PHE A 196 -1.61 -16.02 -18.03
CA PHE A 196 -1.08 -16.48 -16.75
C PHE A 196 -1.83 -15.79 -15.62
N TYR A 197 -2.10 -16.52 -14.55
CA TYR A 197 -2.81 -16.02 -13.38
C TYR A 197 -2.32 -16.69 -12.10
N VAL A 198 -2.65 -16.13 -10.94
CA VAL A 198 -2.17 -16.59 -9.64
C VAL A 198 -3.30 -17.19 -8.82
N ARG A 199 -3.01 -18.30 -8.13
CA ARG A 199 -3.87 -18.87 -7.09
C ARG A 199 -3.23 -18.76 -5.72
N GLN A 200 -4.09 -18.64 -4.71
CA GLN A 200 -3.68 -18.61 -3.31
C GLN A 200 -4.12 -19.88 -2.58
N ASP A 201 -3.43 -20.19 -1.48
CA ASP A 201 -3.77 -21.29 -0.58
C ASP A 201 -4.88 -20.91 0.43
N GLU A 202 -5.15 -21.80 1.40
CA GLU A 202 -6.14 -21.57 2.43
C GLU A 202 -5.73 -20.43 3.39
N ALA A 203 -4.44 -20.23 3.61
CA ALA A 203 -3.87 -19.13 4.39
C ALA A 203 -3.74 -17.81 3.59
N MET A 204 -4.43 -17.71 2.45
CA MET A 204 -4.43 -16.53 1.55
C MET A 204 -3.05 -16.17 0.97
N ARG A 205 -2.13 -17.13 0.94
CA ARG A 205 -0.82 -16.93 0.35
C ARG A 205 -0.87 -17.21 -1.16
N PRO A 206 -0.61 -16.24 -2.05
CA PRO A 206 -0.37 -16.49 -3.46
C PRO A 206 0.86 -17.38 -3.63
N HIS A 207 0.71 -18.59 -4.17
CA HIS A 207 1.81 -19.56 -4.22
C HIS A 207 1.96 -20.30 -5.54
N GLN A 208 0.96 -20.21 -6.43
CA GLN A 208 0.96 -20.91 -7.71
C GLN A 208 0.70 -19.96 -8.88
N VAL A 209 1.43 -20.13 -9.97
CA VAL A 209 1.13 -19.53 -11.28
C VAL A 209 0.58 -20.60 -12.20
N TRP A 210 -0.57 -20.34 -12.76
CA TRP A 210 -1.28 -21.18 -13.72
C TRP A 210 -1.33 -20.54 -15.10
N ARG A 211 -1.45 -21.36 -16.13
CA ARG A 211 -1.61 -20.92 -17.51
C ARG A 211 -2.93 -21.45 -18.08
N HIS A 212 -3.78 -20.53 -18.53
CA HIS A 212 -5.03 -20.78 -19.23
C HIS A 212 -4.88 -20.49 -20.72
N VAL A 213 -5.47 -21.34 -21.56
CA VAL A 213 -5.60 -21.11 -23.00
C VAL A 213 -7.05 -20.74 -23.30
N VAL A 214 -7.26 -19.54 -23.82
CA VAL A 214 -8.60 -19.03 -24.13
C VAL A 214 -9.39 -19.99 -25.02
N GLY A 215 -10.60 -20.33 -24.62
CA GLY A 215 -11.47 -21.25 -25.32
C GLY A 215 -11.33 -22.70 -24.88
N THR A 216 -10.50 -23.01 -23.89
CA THR A 216 -10.42 -24.32 -23.26
C THR A 216 -11.16 -24.35 -21.91
N ASP A 217 -11.43 -25.57 -21.42
CA ASP A 217 -11.99 -25.74 -20.07
C ASP A 217 -10.92 -25.34 -19.03
N PRO A 218 -11.22 -24.48 -18.03
CA PRO A 218 -10.29 -24.16 -16.95
C PRO A 218 -9.78 -25.38 -16.15
N ALA A 219 -10.48 -26.52 -16.22
CA ALA A 219 -10.00 -27.76 -15.63
C ALA A 219 -8.75 -28.35 -16.37
N ASP A 220 -8.49 -27.88 -17.59
CA ASP A 220 -7.32 -28.27 -18.40
C ASP A 220 -6.13 -27.30 -18.20
N ASP A 221 -6.26 -26.30 -17.32
CA ASP A 221 -5.20 -25.32 -17.04
C ASP A 221 -3.94 -25.99 -16.51
N VAL A 222 -2.81 -25.41 -16.85
CA VAL A 222 -1.50 -25.97 -16.53
C VAL A 222 -0.85 -25.20 -15.38
N LEU A 223 -0.51 -25.89 -14.30
CA LEU A 223 0.37 -25.36 -13.26
C LEU A 223 1.77 -25.13 -13.85
N VAL A 224 2.24 -23.88 -13.84
CA VAL A 224 3.51 -23.44 -14.43
C VAL A 224 4.60 -23.31 -13.39
N TYR A 225 4.25 -22.79 -12.23
CA TYR A 225 5.17 -22.59 -11.11
C TYR A 225 4.42 -22.71 -9.78
N GLU A 226 5.09 -23.28 -8.80
CA GLU A 226 4.62 -23.37 -7.42
C GLU A 226 5.79 -23.12 -6.47
N ASP A 227 5.60 -22.24 -5.49
CA ASP A 227 6.55 -22.12 -4.39
C ASP A 227 6.03 -22.86 -3.16
N PRO A 228 6.74 -23.94 -2.73
CA PRO A 228 6.33 -24.73 -1.57
C PRO A 228 6.71 -24.06 -0.23
N ASP A 229 7.55 -23.03 -0.24
CA ASP A 229 7.99 -22.34 0.97
C ASP A 229 6.96 -21.28 1.39
N GLU A 230 6.35 -21.47 2.55
CA GLU A 230 5.28 -20.63 3.06
C GLU A 230 5.71 -19.19 3.39
N HIS A 231 7.02 -18.89 3.41
CA HIS A 231 7.52 -17.52 3.57
C HIS A 231 7.39 -16.69 2.29
N PHE A 232 7.14 -17.31 1.12
CA PHE A 232 7.17 -16.65 -0.18
C PHE A 232 5.80 -16.46 -0.79
N PHE A 233 5.59 -15.27 -1.33
CA PHE A 233 4.43 -14.91 -2.15
C PHE A 233 4.83 -14.91 -3.62
N VAL A 234 3.98 -15.48 -4.46
CA VAL A 234 4.19 -15.55 -5.90
C VAL A 234 3.32 -14.52 -6.61
N SER A 235 3.88 -13.84 -7.58
CA SER A 235 3.18 -12.91 -8.45
C SER A 235 3.51 -13.19 -9.92
N VAL A 236 2.68 -12.69 -10.84
CA VAL A 236 2.92 -12.74 -12.28
C VAL A 236 2.59 -11.40 -12.93
N GLY A 237 3.37 -11.00 -13.91
CA GLY A 237 3.17 -9.77 -14.68
C GLY A 237 3.82 -9.86 -16.06
N LEU A 238 3.63 -8.82 -16.86
CA LEU A 238 4.24 -8.66 -18.18
C LEU A 238 5.23 -7.50 -18.15
N SER A 239 6.40 -7.68 -18.77
CA SER A 239 7.35 -6.57 -18.93
C SER A 239 6.74 -5.42 -19.73
N LEU A 240 7.20 -4.17 -19.52
CA LEU A 240 6.73 -3.00 -20.28
C LEU A 240 6.97 -3.16 -21.80
N THR A 241 7.97 -3.93 -22.19
CA THR A 241 8.24 -4.29 -23.59
C THR A 241 7.30 -5.34 -24.15
N GLU A 242 6.47 -5.97 -23.31
CA GLU A 242 5.56 -7.07 -23.64
C GLU A 242 6.26 -8.35 -24.17
N GLU A 243 7.57 -8.46 -23.98
CA GLU A 243 8.35 -9.61 -24.46
C GLU A 243 8.51 -10.73 -23.44
N TRP A 244 8.32 -10.42 -22.14
CA TRP A 244 8.56 -11.36 -21.05
C TRP A 244 7.42 -11.41 -20.07
N VAL A 245 6.91 -12.63 -19.82
CA VAL A 245 6.12 -12.91 -18.63
C VAL A 245 7.10 -13.12 -17.47
N HIS A 246 6.91 -12.36 -16.42
CA HIS A 246 7.74 -12.34 -15.23
C HIS A 246 6.99 -12.98 -14.08
N ILE A 247 7.56 -14.02 -13.49
CA ILE A 247 7.08 -14.65 -12.26
C ILE A 247 8.05 -14.25 -11.15
N SER A 248 7.56 -13.60 -10.11
CA SER A 248 8.35 -13.26 -8.93
C SER A 248 7.88 -14.07 -7.73
N SER A 249 8.81 -14.70 -7.03
CA SER A 249 8.60 -15.33 -5.74
C SER A 249 9.40 -14.55 -4.69
N SER A 250 8.70 -13.89 -3.75
CA SER A 250 9.33 -12.97 -2.81
C SER A 250 8.81 -13.13 -1.40
N SER A 251 9.73 -13.08 -0.44
CA SER A 251 9.43 -12.84 0.97
C SER A 251 9.59 -11.34 1.29
N LYS A 252 9.58 -10.97 2.57
CA LYS A 252 9.81 -9.58 2.99
C LYS A 252 11.25 -9.08 2.71
N VAL A 253 12.20 -10.00 2.51
CA VAL A 253 13.64 -9.67 2.42
C VAL A 253 14.41 -10.50 1.40
N THR A 254 13.74 -11.37 0.65
CA THR A 254 14.39 -12.30 -0.29
C THR A 254 13.54 -12.45 -1.55
N THR A 255 14.15 -12.43 -2.72
CA THR A 255 13.44 -12.56 -4.02
C THR A 255 14.07 -13.63 -4.91
N GLU A 256 13.23 -14.28 -5.70
CA GLU A 256 13.60 -15.16 -6.81
C GLU A 256 12.68 -14.91 -8.00
N ASP A 257 13.25 -14.62 -9.17
CA ASP A 257 12.50 -14.29 -10.37
C ASP A 257 12.71 -15.30 -11.49
N LEU A 258 11.62 -15.60 -12.21
CA LEU A 258 11.63 -16.50 -13.39
C LEU A 258 10.98 -15.79 -14.58
N LEU A 259 11.42 -16.15 -15.78
CA LEU A 259 11.01 -15.53 -17.03
C LEU A 259 10.49 -16.56 -18.01
N ILE A 260 9.41 -16.21 -18.71
CA ILE A 260 8.88 -16.95 -19.87
C ILE A 260 8.81 -15.98 -21.05
N PRO A 261 9.36 -16.31 -22.23
CA PRO A 261 9.16 -15.48 -23.42
C PRO A 261 7.66 -15.39 -23.76
N ALA A 262 7.11 -14.19 -23.89
CA ALA A 262 5.69 -14.02 -24.25
C ALA A 262 5.36 -14.61 -25.64
N ALA A 263 6.35 -14.69 -26.54
CA ALA A 263 6.22 -15.32 -27.86
C ALA A 263 6.16 -16.86 -27.81
N ASP A 264 6.59 -17.49 -26.71
CA ASP A 264 6.46 -18.94 -26.47
C ASP A 264 5.96 -19.19 -25.04
N PRO A 265 4.65 -19.02 -24.81
CA PRO A 265 4.06 -19.16 -23.47
C PRO A 265 4.09 -20.59 -22.93
N THR A 266 4.52 -21.55 -23.75
CA THR A 266 4.67 -22.97 -23.37
C THR A 266 6.09 -23.33 -22.92
N ALA A 267 7.04 -22.40 -23.08
CA ALA A 267 8.40 -22.57 -22.58
C ALA A 267 8.43 -22.76 -21.06
N ALA A 268 9.36 -23.58 -20.59
CA ALA A 268 9.58 -23.69 -19.15
C ALA A 268 10.08 -22.35 -18.57
N PRO A 269 9.61 -21.96 -17.37
CA PRO A 269 10.13 -20.77 -16.68
C PRO A 269 11.65 -20.86 -16.50
N ARG A 270 12.35 -19.82 -16.91
CA ARG A 270 13.80 -19.72 -16.77
C ARG A 270 14.14 -18.88 -15.54
N LEU A 271 14.80 -19.51 -14.58
CA LEU A 271 15.30 -18.83 -13.40
C LEU A 271 16.34 -17.77 -13.77
N VAL A 272 16.19 -16.57 -13.21
CA VAL A 272 17.14 -15.45 -13.35
C VAL A 272 18.33 -15.67 -12.43
N GLN A 273 18.08 -15.76 -11.13
CA GLN A 273 19.08 -15.99 -10.09
C GLN A 273 18.42 -16.77 -8.94
N PRO A 274 19.02 -17.87 -8.45
CA PRO A 274 18.53 -18.54 -7.25
C PRO A 274 18.48 -17.59 -6.06
N ARG A 275 17.45 -17.75 -5.20
CA ARG A 275 17.30 -16.96 -3.98
C ARG A 275 18.49 -17.15 -3.04
N GLU A 276 18.88 -16.06 -2.40
CA GLU A 276 19.85 -16.01 -1.33
C GLU A 276 19.21 -15.23 -0.18
N GLN A 277 19.23 -15.79 1.02
CA GLN A 277 18.58 -15.16 2.18
C GLN A 277 19.06 -13.71 2.37
N ASP A 278 18.12 -12.81 2.60
CA ASP A 278 18.30 -11.35 2.74
C ASP A 278 18.79 -10.64 1.46
N VAL A 279 18.76 -11.31 0.32
CA VAL A 279 19.02 -10.69 -0.98
C VAL A 279 17.72 -10.50 -1.77
N GLU A 280 17.42 -9.26 -2.04
CA GLU A 280 16.31 -8.82 -2.87
C GLU A 280 16.83 -8.40 -4.24
N TYR A 281 16.09 -8.72 -5.28
CA TYR A 281 16.31 -8.15 -6.60
C TYR A 281 14.99 -8.05 -7.38
N ASP A 282 14.91 -7.05 -8.25
CA ASP A 282 13.82 -6.85 -9.20
C ASP A 282 14.41 -6.64 -10.59
N ILE A 283 13.76 -7.19 -11.62
CA ILE A 283 14.26 -7.14 -12.98
C ILE A 283 13.35 -6.32 -13.89
N THR A 284 13.95 -5.47 -14.70
CA THR A 284 13.30 -4.68 -15.74
C THR A 284 13.91 -5.00 -17.09
N HIS A 285 13.12 -5.46 -18.06
CA HIS A 285 13.59 -5.63 -19.44
C HIS A 285 13.83 -4.26 -20.07
N ALA A 286 15.07 -4.03 -20.52
CA ALA A 286 15.55 -2.71 -20.91
C ALA A 286 16.43 -2.79 -22.17
N PRO A 287 15.87 -3.17 -23.33
CA PRO A 287 16.62 -3.10 -24.58
C PRO A 287 17.08 -1.66 -24.84
N SER A 288 18.33 -1.49 -25.19
CA SER A 288 18.97 -0.18 -25.36
C SER A 288 19.69 -0.10 -26.71
N PRO A 289 19.59 1.04 -27.40
CA PRO A 289 20.32 1.24 -28.65
C PRO A 289 21.85 1.24 -28.47
N LEU A 290 22.34 1.42 -27.24
CA LEU A 290 23.78 1.44 -26.92
C LEU A 290 24.31 0.10 -26.45
N ASP A 291 23.57 -0.57 -25.55
CA ASP A 291 24.04 -1.75 -24.83
C ASP A 291 23.38 -3.05 -25.30
N GLY A 292 22.47 -2.96 -26.28
CA GLY A 292 21.73 -4.10 -26.81
C GLY A 292 20.61 -4.57 -25.89
N ASP A 293 20.24 -5.83 -26.02
CA ASP A 293 19.15 -6.47 -25.28
C ASP A 293 19.62 -6.92 -23.90
N ARG A 294 19.00 -6.36 -22.84
CA ARG A 294 19.45 -6.55 -21.46
C ARG A 294 18.31 -6.48 -20.44
N PHE A 295 18.57 -7.01 -19.28
CA PHE A 295 17.83 -6.69 -18.06
C PHE A 295 18.59 -5.68 -17.21
N LEU A 296 17.86 -4.75 -16.60
CA LEU A 296 18.32 -4.01 -15.44
C LEU A 296 17.90 -4.76 -14.18
N VAL A 297 18.77 -4.81 -13.19
CA VAL A 297 18.57 -5.54 -11.94
C VAL A 297 18.77 -4.59 -10.79
N LEU A 298 17.68 -4.21 -10.12
CA LEU A 298 17.72 -3.44 -8.89
C LEU A 298 17.94 -4.42 -7.72
N THR A 299 18.99 -4.24 -6.91
CA THR A 299 19.31 -5.24 -5.87
C THR A 299 20.06 -4.64 -4.68
N ASN A 300 19.90 -5.28 -3.51
CA ASN A 300 20.69 -5.03 -2.31
C ASN A 300 21.90 -5.98 -2.18
N ALA A 301 22.17 -6.82 -3.17
CA ALA A 301 23.29 -7.77 -3.15
C ALA A 301 24.63 -7.11 -2.86
N ASP A 302 25.59 -7.88 -2.34
CA ASP A 302 26.96 -7.44 -1.96
C ASP A 302 26.99 -6.31 -0.93
N GLY A 303 25.98 -6.26 -0.03
CA GLY A 303 25.87 -5.26 1.03
C GLY A 303 25.40 -3.88 0.55
N ALA A 304 24.76 -3.80 -0.61
CA ALA A 304 24.16 -2.58 -1.14
C ALA A 304 22.84 -2.25 -0.43
N VAL A 305 22.88 -1.92 0.85
CA VAL A 305 21.72 -1.79 1.75
C VAL A 305 20.63 -0.87 1.17
N ASN A 306 21.00 0.26 0.55
CA ASN A 306 20.08 1.18 -0.09
C ASN A 306 19.90 0.91 -1.59
N PHE A 307 20.15 -0.32 -2.02
CA PHE A 307 20.07 -0.83 -3.37
C PHE A 307 21.05 -0.18 -4.36
N LYS A 308 21.37 -0.92 -5.39
CA LYS A 308 22.17 -0.54 -6.55
C LYS A 308 21.48 -1.05 -7.82
N LEU A 309 21.83 -0.48 -8.97
CA LEU A 309 21.35 -0.94 -10.26
C LEU A 309 22.46 -1.67 -11.00
N MET A 310 22.17 -2.90 -11.39
CA MET A 310 23.03 -3.74 -12.21
C MET A 310 22.41 -3.92 -13.60
N SER A 311 23.18 -4.44 -14.54
CA SER A 311 22.73 -4.83 -15.88
C SER A 311 23.23 -6.24 -16.18
N ALA A 312 22.40 -7.05 -16.85
CA ALA A 312 22.76 -8.39 -17.32
C ALA A 312 22.27 -8.63 -18.75
N PRO A 313 23.00 -9.40 -19.57
CA PRO A 313 22.51 -9.84 -20.89
C PRO A 313 21.26 -10.71 -20.75
N VAL A 314 20.28 -10.55 -21.64
CA VAL A 314 19.03 -11.33 -21.64
C VAL A 314 19.28 -12.83 -21.72
N ASP A 315 20.28 -13.27 -22.51
CA ASP A 315 20.64 -14.69 -22.65
C ASP A 315 21.34 -15.29 -21.40
N ARG A 316 21.89 -14.44 -20.52
CA ARG A 316 22.64 -14.81 -19.31
C ARG A 316 22.33 -13.87 -18.15
N PRO A 317 21.12 -13.93 -17.56
CA PRO A 317 20.69 -12.97 -16.56
C PRO A 317 21.24 -13.23 -15.15
N GLY A 318 21.96 -14.33 -14.93
CA GLY A 318 22.50 -14.71 -13.62
C GLY A 318 23.54 -13.73 -13.07
N ARG A 319 23.68 -13.73 -11.73
CA ARG A 319 24.51 -12.78 -10.97
C ARG A 319 25.96 -12.69 -11.41
N GLU A 320 26.53 -13.79 -11.91
CA GLU A 320 27.90 -13.82 -12.44
C GLU A 320 28.12 -12.94 -13.69
N HIS A 321 27.04 -12.47 -14.29
CA HIS A 321 27.06 -11.57 -15.46
C HIS A 321 26.56 -10.16 -15.14
N TRP A 322 26.24 -9.88 -13.87
CA TRP A 322 25.80 -8.54 -13.47
C TRP A 322 26.94 -7.53 -13.53
N THR A 323 26.72 -6.42 -14.22
CA THR A 323 27.63 -5.29 -14.29
C THR A 323 26.98 -4.07 -13.69
N GLU A 324 27.72 -3.31 -12.87
CA GLU A 324 27.18 -2.15 -12.16
C GLU A 324 26.85 -1.00 -13.12
N VAL A 325 25.63 -0.48 -13.01
CA VAL A 325 25.14 0.70 -13.73
C VAL A 325 25.07 1.90 -12.79
N ILE A 326 24.51 1.72 -11.59
CA ILE A 326 24.43 2.76 -10.56
C ILE A 326 24.87 2.11 -9.24
N ALA A 327 25.93 2.66 -8.65
CA ALA A 327 26.45 2.22 -7.36
C ALA A 327 25.51 2.60 -6.21
N GLN A 328 25.51 1.78 -5.16
CA GLN A 328 24.81 2.10 -3.92
C GLN A 328 25.35 3.40 -3.29
N ARG A 329 24.45 4.20 -2.74
CA ARG A 329 24.75 5.42 -1.99
C ARG A 329 24.19 5.32 -0.57
N PRO A 330 24.94 5.69 0.47
CA PRO A 330 24.52 5.49 1.85
C PRO A 330 23.34 6.38 2.28
N ASP A 331 23.17 7.53 1.63
CA ASP A 331 22.17 8.56 1.93
C ASP A 331 21.02 8.63 0.93
N VAL A 332 21.01 7.72 -0.05
CA VAL A 332 19.98 7.66 -1.10
C VAL A 332 19.55 6.22 -1.30
N LYS A 333 18.26 5.94 -1.07
CA LYS A 333 17.66 4.65 -1.44
C LYS A 333 17.23 4.71 -2.92
N LEU A 334 17.63 3.75 -3.70
CA LEU A 334 17.10 3.52 -5.04
C LEU A 334 15.84 2.65 -4.91
N GLU A 335 14.67 3.24 -5.18
CA GLU A 335 13.38 2.60 -4.97
C GLU A 335 12.86 1.84 -6.20
N GLY A 336 13.27 2.24 -7.40
CA GLY A 336 12.80 1.61 -8.63
C GLY A 336 13.36 2.26 -9.89
N VAL A 337 13.13 1.60 -11.01
CA VAL A 337 13.46 2.12 -12.33
C VAL A 337 12.34 1.85 -13.34
N THR A 338 12.22 2.72 -14.34
CA THR A 338 11.44 2.49 -15.57
C THR A 338 12.34 2.69 -16.76
N ALA A 339 12.47 1.67 -17.59
CA ALA A 339 13.23 1.74 -18.83
C ALA A 339 12.30 2.05 -19.99
N PHE A 340 12.60 3.11 -20.73
CA PHE A 340 12.01 3.45 -22.03
C PHE A 340 13.03 3.22 -23.15
N ALA A 341 12.59 3.23 -24.39
CA ALA A 341 13.44 2.96 -25.54
C ALA A 341 14.72 3.82 -25.59
N ASN A 342 14.66 5.08 -25.15
CA ASN A 342 15.76 6.03 -25.23
C ASN A 342 16.16 6.66 -23.89
N HIS A 343 15.48 6.31 -22.80
CA HIS A 343 15.70 6.90 -21.48
C HIS A 343 15.54 5.88 -20.37
N LEU A 344 16.33 6.06 -19.32
CA LEU A 344 16.11 5.42 -18.02
C LEU A 344 15.55 6.46 -17.06
N VAL A 345 14.48 6.10 -16.37
CA VAL A 345 13.94 6.87 -15.25
C VAL A 345 14.18 6.09 -13.97
N ARG A 346 14.76 6.74 -12.97
CA ARG A 346 14.94 6.14 -11.64
C ARG A 346 14.19 6.93 -10.57
N TYR A 347 13.68 6.22 -9.60
CA TYR A 347 12.97 6.75 -8.43
C TYR A 347 13.87 6.57 -7.24
N GLU A 348 14.17 7.66 -6.56
CA GLU A 348 15.10 7.70 -5.44
C GLU A 348 14.45 8.35 -4.23
N ARG A 349 14.87 7.96 -3.02
CA ARG A 349 14.47 8.64 -1.79
C ARG A 349 15.72 9.19 -1.10
N ARG A 350 15.67 10.48 -0.79
CA ARG A 350 16.74 11.20 -0.11
C ARG A 350 16.14 12.12 0.95
N GLU A 351 16.62 12.03 2.19
CA GLU A 351 16.12 12.82 3.32
C GLU A 351 14.59 12.71 3.50
N GLY A 352 14.03 11.53 3.27
CA GLY A 352 12.60 11.25 3.41
C GLY A 352 11.71 11.83 2.31
N VAL A 353 12.27 12.24 1.17
CA VAL A 353 11.53 12.79 0.03
C VAL A 353 11.86 12.00 -1.23
N ARG A 354 10.84 11.56 -1.94
CA ARG A 354 10.98 10.86 -3.22
C ARG A 354 11.39 11.82 -4.35
N ARG A 355 12.25 11.36 -5.24
CA ARG A 355 12.77 12.12 -6.38
C ARG A 355 12.73 11.30 -7.65
N ILE A 356 12.59 11.97 -8.78
CA ILE A 356 12.60 11.36 -10.11
C ILE A 356 13.80 11.89 -10.86
N ILE A 357 14.64 10.99 -11.37
CA ILE A 357 15.81 11.32 -12.16
C ILE A 357 15.71 10.62 -13.52
N THR A 358 15.91 11.36 -14.58
CA THR A 358 15.93 10.83 -15.96
C THR A 358 17.35 10.79 -16.49
N THR A 359 17.69 9.75 -17.25
CA THR A 359 18.98 9.59 -17.91
C THR A 359 18.74 9.30 -19.40
N ALA A 360 19.25 10.14 -20.29
CA ALA A 360 19.19 9.91 -21.72
C ALA A 360 20.28 8.90 -22.14
N TYR A 361 19.91 7.84 -22.88
CA TYR A 361 20.91 6.87 -23.35
C TYR A 361 21.91 7.49 -24.36
N ALA A 362 21.48 8.46 -25.14
CA ALA A 362 22.31 9.02 -26.23
C ALA A 362 23.63 9.64 -25.77
N ASP A 363 23.67 10.27 -24.61
CA ASP A 363 24.82 10.99 -24.08
C ASP A 363 25.10 10.77 -22.59
N GLY A 364 24.25 9.98 -21.92
CA GLY A 364 24.33 9.73 -20.47
C GLY A 364 23.94 10.94 -19.62
N GLY A 365 23.32 11.97 -20.24
CA GLY A 365 22.87 13.18 -19.53
C GLY A 365 21.81 12.88 -18.48
N GLU A 366 22.06 13.26 -17.22
CA GLU A 366 21.13 13.10 -16.11
C GLU A 366 20.41 14.40 -15.78
N ARG A 367 19.13 14.30 -15.43
CA ARG A 367 18.32 15.43 -14.97
C ARG A 367 17.38 14.99 -13.84
N GLU A 368 17.46 15.67 -12.69
CA GLU A 368 16.49 15.55 -11.61
C GLU A 368 15.27 16.43 -11.92
N LEU A 369 14.06 15.91 -11.77
CA LEU A 369 12.82 16.66 -11.91
C LEU A 369 12.64 17.59 -10.71
N GLU A 370 12.67 18.90 -10.95
CA GLU A 370 12.43 19.88 -9.89
C GLU A 370 10.96 19.90 -9.48
N MET A 371 10.69 19.91 -8.16
CA MET A 371 9.36 20.01 -7.57
C MET A 371 9.21 21.33 -6.84
N PRO A 372 7.97 21.89 -6.79
CA PRO A 372 7.76 23.26 -6.29
C PRO A 372 7.87 23.40 -4.77
N GLU A 373 7.68 22.32 -4.01
CA GLU A 373 7.70 22.34 -2.56
C GLU A 373 8.86 21.52 -1.99
N ALA A 374 9.24 21.78 -0.73
CA ALA A 374 10.32 21.06 -0.07
C ALA A 374 9.86 19.72 0.54
N VAL A 375 8.57 19.60 0.87
CA VAL A 375 7.94 18.41 1.47
C VAL A 375 6.77 18.00 0.58
N TYR A 376 6.96 16.94 -0.16
CA TYR A 376 6.02 16.46 -1.18
C TYR A 376 6.17 14.95 -1.37
N ASP A 377 5.25 14.38 -2.12
CA ASP A 377 5.39 13.06 -2.72
C ASP A 377 5.25 13.12 -4.24
N THR A 378 5.97 12.26 -4.93
CA THR A 378 5.96 12.10 -6.38
C THR A 378 6.28 10.66 -6.75
N GLY A 379 5.76 10.20 -7.87
CA GLY A 379 6.02 8.84 -8.36
C GLY A 379 5.53 8.64 -9.78
N PRO A 380 5.75 7.45 -10.35
CA PRO A 380 5.26 7.15 -11.68
C PRO A 380 3.72 7.21 -11.71
N ALA A 381 3.16 7.73 -12.79
CA ALA A 381 1.78 7.49 -13.19
C ALA A 381 1.75 6.39 -14.26
N THR A 382 0.63 6.20 -14.94
CA THR A 382 0.50 5.17 -15.99
C THR A 382 1.33 5.52 -17.20
N ASN A 383 2.41 4.77 -17.43
CA ASN A 383 3.30 4.82 -18.59
C ASN A 383 3.21 3.47 -19.30
N ALA A 384 2.24 3.32 -20.21
CA ALA A 384 1.87 2.01 -20.78
C ALA A 384 2.65 1.62 -22.03
N GLU A 385 3.46 2.53 -22.61
CA GLU A 385 4.20 2.31 -23.85
C GLU A 385 5.72 2.41 -23.59
N PHE A 386 6.48 1.40 -24.03
CA PHE A 386 7.94 1.38 -23.92
C PHE A 386 8.60 2.42 -24.84
N ASP A 387 8.12 2.52 -26.09
CA ASP A 387 8.64 3.50 -27.06
C ASP A 387 7.90 4.83 -26.94
N THR A 388 8.28 5.59 -25.93
CA THR A 388 7.76 6.94 -25.67
C THR A 388 8.87 7.91 -25.34
N SER A 389 8.65 9.19 -25.65
CA SER A 389 9.49 10.31 -25.20
C SER A 389 8.88 11.07 -24.03
N THR A 390 7.76 10.62 -23.50
CA THR A 390 7.02 11.30 -22.44
C THR A 390 7.01 10.47 -21.17
N LEU A 391 7.40 11.08 -20.06
CA LEU A 391 7.20 10.53 -18.71
C LEU A 391 5.94 11.12 -18.10
N ARG A 392 5.00 10.27 -17.76
CA ARG A 392 3.87 10.65 -16.91
C ARG A 392 4.19 10.36 -15.45
N PHE A 393 3.98 11.35 -14.59
CA PHE A 393 4.22 11.22 -13.15
C PHE A 393 3.17 11.96 -12.32
N THR A 394 3.08 11.57 -11.06
CA THR A 394 2.20 12.20 -10.07
C THR A 394 3.00 13.13 -9.16
N TYR A 395 2.31 14.14 -8.64
CA TYR A 395 2.82 15.04 -7.62
C TYR A 395 1.71 15.38 -6.62
N THR A 396 2.05 15.43 -5.36
CA THR A 396 1.16 15.90 -4.29
C THR A 396 1.98 16.40 -3.10
N SER A 397 1.36 17.20 -2.22
CA SER A 397 1.94 17.57 -0.93
C SER A 397 0.84 17.60 0.14
N LEU A 398 1.17 18.04 1.35
CA LEU A 398 0.15 18.22 2.39
C LEU A 398 -0.88 19.32 2.05
N VAL A 399 -0.56 20.20 1.10
CA VAL A 399 -1.42 21.33 0.66
C VAL A 399 -1.73 21.35 -0.81
N THR A 400 -0.99 20.63 -1.63
CA THR A 400 -1.23 20.56 -3.08
C THR A 400 -1.97 19.28 -3.42
N PRO A 401 -3.20 19.37 -3.98
CA PRO A 401 -3.98 18.21 -4.42
C PRO A 401 -3.22 17.34 -5.42
N GLY A 402 -3.58 16.05 -5.47
CA GLY A 402 -3.02 15.11 -6.42
C GLY A 402 -3.03 15.67 -7.83
N THR A 403 -1.87 15.70 -8.46
CA THR A 403 -1.61 16.34 -9.75
C THR A 403 -0.92 15.37 -10.67
N VAL A 404 -1.33 15.29 -11.93
CA VAL A 404 -0.71 14.46 -12.97
C VAL A 404 -0.06 15.36 -14.00
N PHE A 405 1.19 15.06 -14.29
CA PHE A 405 2.00 15.76 -15.30
C PHE A 405 2.48 14.80 -16.38
N ASP A 406 2.62 15.31 -17.59
CA ASP A 406 3.51 14.77 -18.63
C ASP A 406 4.76 15.66 -18.71
N GLU A 407 5.91 15.02 -18.81
CA GLU A 407 7.19 15.70 -19.07
C GLU A 407 7.88 15.09 -20.29
N ASP A 408 8.22 15.90 -21.26
CA ASP A 408 9.03 15.47 -22.40
C ASP A 408 10.46 15.17 -21.92
N LEU A 409 10.88 13.92 -22.09
CA LEU A 409 12.15 13.42 -21.56
C LEU A 409 13.38 14.07 -22.19
N ALA A 410 13.26 14.56 -23.44
CA ALA A 410 14.36 15.18 -24.14
C ALA A 410 14.50 16.67 -23.80
N SER A 411 13.40 17.42 -23.82
CA SER A 411 13.43 18.88 -23.60
C SER A 411 13.25 19.27 -22.13
N GLY A 412 12.59 18.44 -21.33
CA GLY A 412 12.16 18.79 -19.97
C GLY A 412 10.93 19.69 -19.92
N GLU A 413 10.23 19.88 -21.04
CA GLU A 413 8.98 20.62 -21.05
C GLU A 413 7.92 19.84 -20.29
N ARG A 414 7.32 20.49 -19.30
CA ARG A 414 6.29 19.90 -18.42
C ARG A 414 4.91 20.43 -18.75
N ARG A 415 3.94 19.52 -18.88
CA ARG A 415 2.54 19.84 -19.10
C ARG A 415 1.70 19.32 -17.95
N LEU A 416 0.93 20.20 -17.32
CA LEU A 416 -0.12 19.82 -16.37
C LEU A 416 -1.26 19.15 -17.15
N LEU A 417 -1.64 17.94 -16.75
CA LEU A 417 -2.77 17.22 -17.33
C LEU A 417 -4.01 17.36 -16.47
N LYS A 418 -3.87 17.13 -15.17
CA LYS A 418 -4.97 17.23 -14.22
C LYS A 418 -4.47 17.53 -12.83
N GLN A 419 -5.19 18.35 -12.10
CA GLN A 419 -5.10 18.46 -10.66
C GLN A 419 -6.47 18.10 -10.07
N THR A 420 -6.49 17.29 -9.01
CA THR A 420 -7.73 16.93 -8.32
C THR A 420 -8.43 18.19 -7.84
N GLU A 421 -9.66 18.39 -8.30
CA GLU A 421 -10.47 19.54 -7.93
C GLU A 421 -11.06 19.35 -6.54
N VAL A 422 -10.95 20.39 -5.71
CA VAL A 422 -11.63 20.48 -4.42
C VAL A 422 -12.82 21.41 -4.58
N LEU A 423 -14.02 20.86 -4.60
CA LEU A 423 -15.25 21.66 -4.77
C LEU A 423 -15.41 22.62 -3.59
N GLY A 424 -15.94 23.80 -3.86
CA GLY A 424 -16.00 24.89 -2.88
C GLY A 424 -14.71 25.71 -2.77
N GLY A 425 -13.63 25.27 -3.46
CA GLY A 425 -12.35 25.94 -3.54
C GLY A 425 -11.36 25.50 -2.47
N HIS A 426 -10.10 25.54 -2.85
CA HIS A 426 -8.95 25.28 -1.97
C HIS A 426 -7.84 26.27 -2.33
N ASP A 427 -7.33 26.98 -1.33
CA ASP A 427 -6.18 27.86 -1.47
C ASP A 427 -5.00 27.29 -0.67
N PRO A 428 -3.98 26.73 -1.33
CA PRO A 428 -2.78 26.23 -0.65
C PRO A 428 -2.11 27.28 0.25
N ALA A 429 -2.19 28.58 -0.11
CA ALA A 429 -1.60 29.66 0.68
C ALA A 429 -2.32 29.93 2.01
N ALA A 430 -3.51 29.34 2.22
CA ALA A 430 -4.21 29.40 3.50
C ALA A 430 -3.63 28.44 4.55
N TYR A 431 -2.69 27.59 4.16
CA TYR A 431 -2.08 26.57 5.02
C TYR A 431 -0.56 26.73 5.04
N GLU A 432 0.04 26.32 6.15
CA GLU A 432 1.47 26.30 6.37
C GLU A 432 1.90 24.84 6.59
N THR A 433 2.95 24.44 5.88
CA THR A 433 3.55 23.11 5.99
C THR A 433 4.99 23.24 6.49
N GLY A 434 5.46 22.22 7.16
CA GLY A 434 6.84 22.19 7.61
C GLY A 434 7.34 20.82 7.95
N ARG A 435 8.64 20.75 8.23
CA ARG A 435 9.32 19.55 8.72
C ARG A 435 10.08 19.88 9.99
N LEU A 436 9.86 19.05 11.02
CA LEU A 436 10.59 19.07 12.27
C LEU A 436 11.45 17.79 12.39
N TRP A 437 12.36 17.82 13.35
CA TRP A 437 13.23 16.70 13.66
C TRP A 437 13.21 16.46 15.17
N ALA A 438 12.50 15.41 15.59
CA ALA A 438 12.44 15.03 17.00
C ALA A 438 13.72 14.25 17.38
N PRO A 439 14.38 14.61 18.50
CA PRO A 439 15.52 13.85 19.00
C PRO A 439 15.02 12.61 19.75
N ALA A 440 15.31 11.41 19.25
CA ALA A 440 15.12 10.17 20.00
C ALA A 440 16.19 10.02 21.10
N ALA A 441 15.94 9.14 22.07
CA ALA A 441 16.82 8.95 23.22
C ALA A 441 18.24 8.44 22.84
N ASP A 442 18.35 7.73 21.73
CA ASP A 442 19.62 7.24 21.17
C ASP A 442 20.36 8.28 20.30
N GLY A 443 19.79 9.49 20.16
CA GLY A 443 20.34 10.58 19.35
C GLY A 443 19.88 10.60 17.90
N THR A 444 19.10 9.61 17.46
CA THR A 444 18.50 9.58 16.12
C THR A 444 17.53 10.75 15.95
N LYS A 445 17.54 11.39 14.78
CA LYS A 445 16.63 12.49 14.46
C LYS A 445 15.46 11.94 13.65
N ILE A 446 14.27 11.99 14.23
CA ILE A 446 13.05 11.47 13.62
C ILE A 446 12.32 12.59 12.89
N PRO A 447 12.07 12.47 11.56
CA PRO A 447 11.36 13.48 10.80
C PRO A 447 9.87 13.53 11.19
N ILE A 448 9.31 14.74 11.25
CA ILE A 448 7.87 14.98 11.40
C ILE A 448 7.46 15.94 10.29
N SER A 449 6.55 15.53 9.42
CA SER A 449 5.89 16.45 8.47
C SER A 449 4.59 16.94 9.08
N TYR A 450 4.29 18.22 8.97
CA TYR A 450 3.06 18.78 9.54
C TYR A 450 2.40 19.82 8.62
N VAL A 451 1.11 20.04 8.84
CA VAL A 451 0.30 21.06 8.17
C VAL A 451 -0.74 21.64 9.14
N HIS A 452 -0.98 22.94 9.04
CA HIS A 452 -2.04 23.66 9.74
C HIS A 452 -2.46 24.91 8.98
N ARG A 453 -3.57 25.55 9.37
CA ARG A 453 -3.94 26.84 8.82
C ARG A 453 -2.92 27.92 9.22
N VAL A 454 -2.66 28.85 8.30
CA VAL A 454 -1.87 30.04 8.59
C VAL A 454 -2.45 30.80 9.79
N GLY A 455 -1.58 31.20 10.72
CA GLY A 455 -1.95 31.96 11.92
C GLY A 455 -2.28 31.09 13.14
N ILE A 456 -2.15 29.78 13.08
CA ILE A 456 -2.19 28.94 14.28
C ILE A 456 -0.98 29.28 15.15
N ALA A 457 -1.24 29.61 16.42
CA ALA A 457 -0.18 29.94 17.38
C ALA A 457 0.48 28.66 17.90
N HIS A 458 1.81 28.68 18.04
CA HIS A 458 2.56 27.62 18.70
C HIS A 458 2.66 27.89 20.22
N ASP A 459 1.52 27.88 20.90
CA ASP A 459 1.37 28.16 22.32
C ASP A 459 0.77 27.00 23.14
N GLY A 460 0.67 25.80 22.49
CA GLY A 460 0.14 24.58 23.08
C GLY A 460 -1.39 24.48 23.04
N THR A 461 -2.10 25.45 22.45
CA THR A 461 -3.57 25.46 22.47
C THR A 461 -4.22 24.77 21.28
N ALA A 462 -3.49 24.52 20.20
CA ALA A 462 -4.04 23.85 19.02
C ALA A 462 -4.20 22.35 19.26
N PRO A 463 -5.36 21.76 18.91
CA PRO A 463 -5.48 20.30 18.84
C PRO A 463 -4.61 19.75 17.72
N CYS A 464 -3.99 18.59 17.96
CA CYS A 464 -3.12 17.93 16.97
C CYS A 464 -3.52 16.48 16.78
N LEU A 465 -3.57 16.06 15.51
CA LEU A 465 -3.69 14.65 15.12
C LEU A 465 -2.32 14.18 14.62
N LEU A 466 -1.67 13.29 15.38
CA LEU A 466 -0.40 12.69 15.02
C LEU A 466 -0.65 11.28 14.45
N TYR A 467 -0.26 11.07 13.20
CA TYR A 467 -0.35 9.79 12.51
C TYR A 467 1.01 9.08 12.50
N GLY A 468 1.02 7.75 12.63
CA GLY A 468 2.19 6.91 12.48
C GLY A 468 1.85 5.49 12.08
N TYR A 469 2.85 4.79 11.47
CA TYR A 469 2.74 3.40 11.06
C TYR A 469 3.95 2.59 11.52
N GLY A 470 5.10 2.71 10.86
CA GLY A 470 6.39 2.23 11.32
C GLY A 470 6.63 0.73 11.17
N SER A 471 6.18 0.10 10.08
CA SER A 471 6.40 -1.32 9.78
C SER A 471 6.51 -1.54 8.28
N TYR A 472 7.09 -2.69 7.87
CA TYR A 472 7.15 -3.17 6.48
C TYR A 472 7.87 -2.24 5.50
N GLU A 473 8.78 -1.39 5.98
CA GLU A 473 9.42 -0.35 5.17
C GLU A 473 8.42 0.64 4.54
N ALA A 474 7.13 0.62 4.98
CA ALA A 474 6.08 1.48 4.44
C ALA A 474 6.34 2.94 4.79
N CYS A 475 6.45 3.78 3.75
CA CYS A 475 6.64 5.22 3.90
C CYS A 475 5.30 5.94 4.03
N MET A 476 5.14 6.75 5.06
CA MET A 476 3.99 7.61 5.24
C MET A 476 4.24 8.94 4.56
N ASP A 477 4.06 8.98 3.24
CA ASP A 477 4.38 10.15 2.43
C ASP A 477 3.40 11.32 2.67
N PRO A 478 3.86 12.58 2.57
CA PRO A 478 3.08 13.78 2.88
C PRO A 478 2.10 14.14 1.74
N THR A 479 1.04 13.35 1.62
CA THR A 479 0.03 13.49 0.57
C THR A 479 -1.13 14.41 0.97
N PHE A 480 -1.79 15.02 -0.02
CA PHE A 480 -3.01 15.80 0.17
C PHE A 480 -4.19 14.90 0.60
N SER A 481 -5.07 15.47 1.40
CA SER A 481 -6.35 14.87 1.72
C SER A 481 -7.45 15.92 1.79
N THR A 482 -8.43 15.81 0.92
CA THR A 482 -9.63 16.66 0.91
C THR A 482 -10.39 16.58 2.24
N LEU A 483 -10.44 15.38 2.83
CA LEU A 483 -11.14 15.15 4.11
C LEU A 483 -10.42 15.82 5.28
N ARG A 484 -9.09 15.88 5.23
CA ARG A 484 -8.26 16.52 6.25
C ARG A 484 -8.55 18.01 6.37
N LEU A 485 -8.99 18.68 5.30
CA LEU A 485 -9.33 20.10 5.33
C LEU A 485 -10.37 20.41 6.40
N SER A 486 -11.31 19.51 6.67
CA SER A 486 -12.32 19.69 7.72
C SER A 486 -11.71 19.79 9.13
N LEU A 487 -10.60 19.10 9.39
CA LEU A 487 -9.85 19.25 10.64
C LEU A 487 -9.03 20.53 10.65
N LEU A 488 -8.30 20.81 9.58
CA LEU A 488 -7.44 21.98 9.47
C LEU A 488 -8.26 23.29 9.59
N ASP A 489 -9.43 23.34 8.98
CA ASP A 489 -10.35 24.49 9.03
C ASP A 489 -10.93 24.71 10.42
N ARG A 490 -10.90 23.70 11.30
CA ARG A 490 -11.26 23.76 12.71
C ARG A 490 -10.08 24.04 13.64
N GLY A 491 -8.92 24.39 13.06
CA GLY A 491 -7.73 24.78 13.83
C GLY A 491 -6.87 23.62 14.31
N PHE A 492 -7.07 22.41 13.76
CA PHE A 492 -6.17 21.29 14.03
C PHE A 492 -4.83 21.46 13.32
N VAL A 493 -3.79 20.96 13.96
CA VAL A 493 -2.55 20.58 13.32
C VAL A 493 -2.65 19.10 12.94
N PHE A 494 -2.26 18.74 11.72
CA PHE A 494 -2.05 17.35 11.33
C PHE A 494 -0.55 17.10 11.18
N ALA A 495 -0.07 16.03 11.78
CA ALA A 495 1.34 15.66 11.73
C ALA A 495 1.51 14.17 11.38
N ILE A 496 2.59 13.85 10.69
CA ILE A 496 3.03 12.49 10.35
C ILE A 496 4.38 12.27 11.03
N ALA A 497 4.49 11.26 11.88
CA ALA A 497 5.74 10.81 12.44
C ALA A 497 6.37 9.76 11.51
N HIS A 498 7.51 10.10 10.90
CA HIS A 498 8.26 9.21 9.99
C HIS A 498 9.23 8.35 10.82
N ILE A 499 8.67 7.40 11.55
CA ILE A 499 9.37 6.61 12.56
C ILE A 499 10.11 5.40 11.97
N ARG A 500 11.12 4.89 12.68
CA ARG A 500 11.82 3.65 12.29
C ARG A 500 10.85 2.48 12.18
N GLY A 501 11.13 1.58 11.24
CA GLY A 501 10.24 0.52 10.75
C GLY A 501 9.52 0.90 9.46
N GLY A 502 9.43 2.21 9.13
CA GLY A 502 9.18 2.72 7.80
C GLY A 502 10.45 2.78 6.95
N GLY A 503 10.35 3.26 5.71
CA GLY A 503 11.45 3.36 4.75
C GLY A 503 11.90 4.78 4.43
N GLU A 504 11.38 5.79 5.09
CA GLU A 504 11.53 7.20 4.71
C GLU A 504 13.00 7.66 4.65
N MET A 505 13.84 7.12 5.54
CA MET A 505 15.27 7.44 5.56
C MET A 505 16.15 6.31 4.95
N GLY A 506 15.56 5.45 4.12
CA GLY A 506 16.21 4.32 3.47
C GLY A 506 16.11 3.02 4.26
N ARG A 507 16.72 1.95 3.74
CA ARG A 507 16.63 0.61 4.32
C ARG A 507 17.12 0.49 5.76
N PRO A 508 18.21 1.17 6.21
CA PRO A 508 18.61 1.13 7.61
C PRO A 508 17.51 1.64 8.57
N TRP A 509 16.61 2.49 8.11
CA TRP A 509 15.48 3.00 8.89
C TRP A 509 14.46 1.91 9.19
N TYR A 510 14.21 1.06 8.21
CA TYR A 510 13.40 -0.13 8.34
C TYR A 510 14.06 -1.17 9.26
N ASP A 511 15.31 -1.50 8.99
CA ASP A 511 16.04 -2.53 9.73
C ASP A 511 16.19 -2.18 11.22
N ASP A 512 16.25 -0.90 11.56
CA ASP A 512 16.30 -0.42 12.94
C ASP A 512 14.92 -0.32 13.62
N GLY A 513 13.83 -0.72 12.94
CA GLY A 513 12.46 -0.72 13.47
C GLY A 513 11.74 -2.07 13.38
N LYS A 514 12.44 -3.18 13.10
CA LYS A 514 11.85 -4.52 13.00
C LYS A 514 12.50 -5.55 13.93
N LYS A 515 11.88 -6.72 14.08
CA LYS A 515 12.37 -7.84 14.90
C LYS A 515 12.78 -7.35 16.30
N LEU A 516 13.97 -7.71 16.77
CA LEU A 516 14.51 -7.33 18.10
C LEU A 516 14.82 -5.82 18.25
N ARG A 517 14.48 -5.00 17.25
CA ARG A 517 14.60 -3.54 17.30
C ARG A 517 13.25 -2.81 17.22
N LYS A 518 12.16 -3.56 17.23
CA LYS A 518 10.79 -3.02 17.06
C LYS A 518 10.43 -1.93 18.07
N THR A 519 10.94 -1.99 19.28
CA THR A 519 10.69 -0.96 20.30
C THR A 519 11.19 0.45 19.92
N ASN A 520 12.13 0.55 18.95
CA ASN A 520 12.54 1.84 18.41
C ASN A 520 11.38 2.57 17.72
N THR A 521 10.50 1.84 17.01
CA THR A 521 9.29 2.39 16.40
C THR A 521 8.43 3.14 17.45
N PHE A 522 8.21 2.51 18.59
CA PHE A 522 7.38 3.05 19.66
C PHE A 522 8.03 4.25 20.34
N SER A 523 9.33 4.14 20.66
CA SER A 523 10.08 5.23 21.27
C SER A 523 10.21 6.44 20.35
N ASP A 524 10.36 6.24 19.04
CA ASP A 524 10.40 7.31 18.05
C ASP A 524 9.08 8.07 17.97
N TYR A 525 7.95 7.35 17.98
CA TYR A 525 6.63 7.99 17.99
C TYR A 525 6.39 8.81 19.26
N ILE A 526 6.78 8.28 20.41
CA ILE A 526 6.72 9.00 21.68
C ILE A 526 7.62 10.25 21.62
N ALA A 527 8.83 10.14 21.09
CA ALA A 527 9.73 11.30 20.92
C ALA A 527 9.14 12.35 19.99
N CYS A 528 8.45 11.96 18.90
CA CYS A 528 7.72 12.88 18.03
C CYS A 528 6.60 13.60 18.78
N ALA A 529 5.80 12.88 19.54
CA ALA A 529 4.71 13.44 20.34
C ALA A 529 5.23 14.42 21.40
N GLU A 530 6.27 14.05 22.16
CA GLU A 530 6.93 14.92 23.13
C GLU A 530 7.54 16.17 22.49
N HIS A 531 8.12 16.02 21.28
CA HIS A 531 8.70 17.13 20.55
C HIS A 531 7.64 18.14 20.12
N LEU A 532 6.49 17.68 19.58
CA LEU A 532 5.37 18.56 19.23
C LEU A 532 4.85 19.35 20.43
N VAL A 533 4.75 18.71 21.59
CA VAL A 533 4.38 19.39 22.86
C VAL A 533 5.45 20.39 23.29
N ALA A 534 6.73 19.99 23.25
CA ALA A 534 7.84 20.86 23.64
C ALA A 534 8.00 22.09 22.73
N GLN A 535 7.66 21.98 21.44
CA GLN A 535 7.65 23.11 20.49
C GLN A 535 6.40 23.99 20.61
N GLY A 536 5.47 23.67 21.53
CA GLY A 536 4.23 24.43 21.71
C GLY A 536 3.23 24.27 20.55
N ILE A 537 3.40 23.28 19.68
CA ILE A 537 2.46 23.03 18.59
C ILE A 537 1.12 22.54 19.15
N THR A 538 1.19 21.74 20.20
CA THR A 538 0.03 21.20 20.92
C THR A 538 0.39 20.96 22.39
N SER A 539 -0.53 20.38 23.16
CA SER A 539 -0.31 19.89 24.52
C SER A 539 -0.85 18.47 24.67
N ALA A 540 -0.41 17.73 25.70
CA ALA A 540 -0.82 16.34 25.92
C ALA A 540 -2.36 16.16 26.03
N ASP A 541 -3.06 17.14 26.59
CA ASP A 541 -4.52 17.16 26.69
C ASP A 541 -5.26 17.50 25.37
N ARG A 542 -4.51 17.73 24.28
CA ARG A 542 -5.01 18.07 22.94
C ARG A 542 -4.41 17.23 21.82
N LEU A 543 -3.47 16.36 22.16
CA LEU A 543 -2.80 15.48 21.20
C LEU A 543 -3.59 14.19 21.03
N VAL A 544 -3.99 13.89 19.80
CA VAL A 544 -4.65 12.64 19.41
C VAL A 544 -3.66 11.80 18.61
N ALA A 545 -3.46 10.56 19.03
CA ALA A 545 -2.68 9.57 18.30
C ALA A 545 -3.58 8.78 17.35
N ARG A 546 -3.11 8.48 16.14
CA ARG A 546 -3.83 7.65 15.16
C ARG A 546 -2.89 6.71 14.42
N GLY A 547 -3.33 5.48 14.23
CA GLY A 547 -2.65 4.46 13.43
C GLY A 547 -3.54 3.26 13.16
N GLY A 548 -3.30 2.58 12.04
CA GLY A 548 -4.07 1.42 11.64
C GLY A 548 -3.22 0.19 11.38
N SER A 549 -3.78 -1.03 11.49
CA SER A 549 -3.09 -2.29 11.22
C SER A 549 -1.83 -2.43 12.12
N ALA A 550 -0.63 -2.56 11.55
CA ALA A 550 0.63 -2.47 12.30
C ALA A 550 0.82 -1.10 13.01
N GLY A 551 0.26 0.00 12.45
CA GLY A 551 0.13 1.27 13.15
C GLY A 551 -0.84 1.20 14.34
N GLY A 552 -1.78 0.26 14.33
CA GLY A 552 -2.63 -0.07 15.47
C GLY A 552 -1.86 -0.76 16.60
N LEU A 553 -0.91 -1.66 16.29
CA LEU A 553 0.07 -2.17 17.25
C LEU A 553 0.85 -1.00 17.88
N LEU A 554 1.33 -0.06 17.06
CA LEU A 554 1.97 1.15 17.55
C LEU A 554 1.06 1.89 18.53
N MET A 555 -0.22 2.09 18.20
CA MET A 555 -1.19 2.78 19.07
C MET A 555 -1.34 2.06 20.42
N GLY A 556 -1.50 0.75 20.42
CA GLY A 556 -1.59 -0.06 21.65
C GLY A 556 -0.33 0.04 22.50
N ALA A 557 0.85 -0.11 21.88
CA ALA A 557 2.13 -0.08 22.57
C ALA A 557 2.41 1.30 23.21
N VAL A 558 2.27 2.41 22.45
CA VAL A 558 2.55 3.75 22.99
C VAL A 558 1.52 4.17 24.05
N THR A 559 0.28 3.70 23.94
CA THR A 559 -0.75 3.91 24.95
C THR A 559 -0.39 3.20 26.26
N ASN A 560 0.15 1.99 26.19
CA ASN A 560 0.67 1.29 27.36
C ASN A 560 1.92 1.97 27.93
N MET A 561 2.83 2.45 27.11
CA MET A 561 4.07 3.08 27.55
C MET A 561 3.84 4.49 28.13
N ARG A 562 3.02 5.33 27.49
CA ARG A 562 2.81 6.74 27.84
C ARG A 562 1.35 7.17 27.76
N PRO A 563 0.45 6.60 28.59
CA PRO A 563 -0.96 6.95 28.59
C PRO A 563 -1.23 8.44 28.94
N ASP A 564 -0.27 9.09 29.58
CA ASP A 564 -0.33 10.50 29.98
C ASP A 564 -0.10 11.49 28.81
N LEU A 565 0.38 11.00 27.67
CA LEU A 565 0.84 11.86 26.57
C LEU A 565 -0.29 12.16 25.55
N PHE A 566 -1.38 11.42 25.59
CA PHE A 566 -2.44 11.51 24.59
C PHE A 566 -3.81 11.82 25.23
N ALA A 567 -4.54 12.77 24.64
CA ALA A 567 -5.93 13.06 25.00
C ALA A 567 -6.87 11.93 24.53
N ALA A 568 -6.60 11.40 23.34
CA ALA A 568 -7.33 10.28 22.76
C ALA A 568 -6.43 9.48 21.79
N VAL A 569 -6.84 8.25 21.51
CA VAL A 569 -6.19 7.34 20.57
C VAL A 569 -7.23 6.78 19.61
N VAL A 570 -6.94 6.80 18.32
CA VAL A 570 -7.71 6.15 17.26
C VAL A 570 -6.89 4.99 16.73
N ALA A 571 -7.36 3.77 17.00
CA ALA A 571 -6.73 2.52 16.60
C ALA A 571 -7.62 1.81 15.57
N GLU A 572 -7.22 1.86 14.29
CA GLU A 572 -8.01 1.31 13.18
C GLU A 572 -7.49 -0.09 12.85
N VAL A 573 -8.38 -1.10 12.84
CA VAL A 573 -8.03 -2.51 12.62
C VAL A 573 -6.72 -2.90 13.33
N PRO A 574 -6.60 -2.65 14.66
CA PRO A 574 -5.32 -2.65 15.35
C PRO A 574 -4.79 -4.05 15.63
N PHE A 575 -3.54 -4.30 15.28
CA PHE A 575 -2.80 -5.53 15.54
C PHE A 575 -2.29 -5.56 17.00
N VAL A 576 -3.17 -5.77 17.97
CA VAL A 576 -2.87 -5.57 19.41
C VAL A 576 -2.65 -6.84 20.22
N ASP A 577 -3.09 -8.00 19.76
CA ASP A 577 -2.74 -9.32 20.34
C ASP A 577 -1.62 -10.02 19.52
N CYS A 578 -0.63 -9.22 19.13
CA CYS A 578 0.39 -9.63 18.18
C CYS A 578 1.17 -10.88 18.60
N LEU A 579 1.39 -11.11 19.89
CA LEU A 579 2.09 -12.31 20.33
C LEU A 579 1.26 -13.58 20.13
N THR A 580 -0.05 -13.55 20.43
CA THR A 580 -0.92 -14.70 20.22
C THR A 580 -1.07 -15.02 18.74
N THR A 581 -1.28 -14.00 17.91
CA THR A 581 -1.41 -14.15 16.47
C THR A 581 -0.13 -14.69 15.82
N ILE A 582 1.05 -14.16 16.16
CA ILE A 582 2.32 -14.59 15.55
C ILE A 582 2.79 -15.96 16.07
N LEU A 583 2.22 -16.47 17.13
CA LEU A 583 2.45 -17.85 17.62
C LEU A 583 1.60 -18.90 16.86
N ASP A 584 0.58 -18.51 16.11
CA ASP A 584 -0.34 -19.41 15.41
C ASP A 584 -0.08 -19.39 13.90
N ASP A 585 0.69 -20.35 13.41
CA ASP A 585 1.04 -20.50 12.00
C ASP A 585 -0.13 -20.92 11.09
N SER A 586 -1.28 -21.28 11.67
CA SER A 586 -2.50 -21.56 10.91
C SER A 586 -3.25 -20.31 10.47
N LEU A 587 -2.96 -19.16 11.08
CA LEU A 587 -3.58 -17.89 10.70
C LEU A 587 -2.99 -17.32 9.41
N PRO A 588 -3.81 -16.66 8.58
CA PRO A 588 -3.32 -15.96 7.40
C PRO A 588 -2.14 -15.02 7.73
N LEU A 589 -1.16 -14.97 6.84
CA LEU A 589 0.02 -14.11 6.90
C LEU A 589 1.05 -14.46 8.00
N THR A 590 0.73 -15.19 9.07
CA THR A 590 1.64 -15.40 10.22
C THR A 590 3.03 -15.84 9.84
N VAL A 591 3.17 -16.86 8.98
CA VAL A 591 4.49 -17.39 8.59
C VAL A 591 5.32 -16.34 7.85
N THR A 592 4.72 -15.57 6.95
CA THR A 592 5.39 -14.49 6.20
C THR A 592 5.76 -13.31 7.09
N GLU A 593 5.02 -13.11 8.18
CA GLU A 593 5.22 -12.03 9.15
C GLU A 593 6.42 -12.28 10.09
N TRP A 594 6.92 -13.52 10.17
CA TRP A 594 8.13 -13.79 11.00
C TRP A 594 9.37 -13.03 10.53
N GLU A 595 9.42 -12.60 9.29
CA GLU A 595 10.52 -11.75 8.80
C GLU A 595 10.40 -10.29 9.24
N GLU A 596 9.19 -9.83 9.59
CA GLU A 596 8.96 -8.50 10.17
C GLU A 596 9.10 -8.51 11.69
N TRP A 597 8.38 -9.44 12.36
CA TRP A 597 8.26 -9.45 13.83
C TRP A 597 9.28 -10.35 14.51
N GLY A 598 9.86 -11.32 13.81
CA GLY A 598 10.61 -12.44 14.33
C GLY A 598 9.72 -13.67 14.57
N ASN A 599 10.34 -14.84 14.71
CA ASN A 599 9.62 -16.11 14.94
C ASN A 599 9.62 -16.46 16.44
N PRO A 600 8.55 -16.16 17.20
CA PRO A 600 8.46 -16.46 18.62
C PRO A 600 8.21 -17.94 18.90
N VAL A 601 7.84 -18.73 17.90
CA VAL A 601 7.67 -20.19 18.02
C VAL A 601 9.04 -20.88 18.14
N ALA A 602 9.98 -20.47 17.29
CA ALA A 602 11.30 -21.08 17.21
C ALA A 602 12.31 -20.48 18.21
N ASP A 603 12.16 -19.18 18.56
CA ASP A 603 13.15 -18.42 19.33
C ASP A 603 12.57 -17.85 20.63
N PRO A 604 13.02 -18.36 21.81
CA PRO A 604 12.58 -17.83 23.10
C PRO A 604 12.98 -16.36 23.36
N GLU A 605 14.04 -15.85 22.74
CA GLU A 605 14.43 -14.44 22.87
C GLU A 605 13.42 -13.55 22.14
N VAL A 606 13.04 -13.92 20.93
CA VAL A 606 11.98 -13.23 20.15
C VAL A 606 10.66 -13.29 20.90
N TYR A 607 10.28 -14.44 21.46
CA TYR A 607 9.07 -14.58 22.28
C TYR A 607 9.08 -13.59 23.47
N ALA A 608 10.15 -13.58 24.23
CA ALA A 608 10.26 -12.70 25.42
C ALA A 608 10.25 -11.22 25.03
N TYR A 609 10.90 -10.88 23.91
CA TYR A 609 10.94 -9.51 23.40
C TYR A 609 9.56 -9.06 22.91
N MET A 610 8.86 -9.88 22.12
CA MET A 610 7.52 -9.58 21.62
C MET A 610 6.52 -9.47 22.77
N LYS A 611 6.56 -10.37 23.75
CA LYS A 611 5.71 -10.31 24.94
C LYS A 611 5.87 -8.99 25.70
N ALA A 612 7.09 -8.45 25.75
CA ALA A 612 7.36 -7.21 26.47
C ALA A 612 6.71 -5.96 25.86
N TYR A 613 6.33 -6.00 24.59
CA TYR A 613 5.65 -4.89 23.95
C TYR A 613 4.23 -5.19 23.44
N SER A 614 3.84 -6.47 23.33
CA SER A 614 2.49 -6.88 22.89
C SER A 614 1.41 -6.15 23.71
N PRO A 615 0.56 -5.35 23.09
CA PRO A 615 -0.37 -4.49 23.82
C PRO A 615 -1.27 -5.25 24.79
N CYS A 616 -1.89 -6.33 24.37
CA CYS A 616 -2.79 -7.13 25.23
C CYS A 616 -2.09 -7.73 26.43
N ASP A 617 -0.81 -8.14 26.29
CA ASP A 617 0.00 -8.70 27.38
C ASP A 617 0.46 -7.64 28.41
N ASN A 618 0.41 -6.34 28.06
CA ASN A 618 0.98 -5.25 28.87
C ASN A 618 -0.06 -4.25 29.41
N VAL A 619 -1.35 -4.60 29.37
CA VAL A 619 -2.41 -3.78 30.01
C VAL A 619 -2.22 -3.76 31.54
N ALA A 620 -2.31 -2.59 32.13
CA ALA A 620 -2.17 -2.40 33.57
C ALA A 620 -3.33 -1.62 34.17
N ALA A 621 -3.58 -1.79 35.48
CA ALA A 621 -4.61 -1.06 36.20
C ALA A 621 -4.18 0.40 36.45
N ARG A 622 -4.37 1.27 35.46
CA ARG A 622 -4.06 2.71 35.48
C ARG A 622 -5.03 3.51 34.60
N ALA A 623 -4.97 4.83 34.67
CA ALA A 623 -5.75 5.67 33.76
C ALA A 623 -5.18 5.60 32.34
N TYR A 624 -6.03 5.38 31.38
CA TYR A 624 -5.75 5.40 29.94
C TYR A 624 -6.49 6.58 29.28
N PRO A 625 -6.01 7.09 28.13
CA PRO A 625 -6.77 8.04 27.32
C PRO A 625 -8.06 7.39 26.80
N THR A 626 -8.94 8.20 26.23
CA THR A 626 -10.07 7.67 25.46
C THR A 626 -9.55 6.95 24.24
N ILE A 627 -9.95 5.70 24.02
CA ILE A 627 -9.55 4.88 22.88
C ILE A 627 -10.79 4.61 22.02
N LEU A 628 -10.69 4.88 20.72
CA LEU A 628 -11.64 4.42 19.71
C LEU A 628 -10.93 3.35 18.87
N ALA A 629 -11.34 2.11 19.04
CA ALA A 629 -10.90 0.99 18.21
C ALA A 629 -11.97 0.66 17.17
N THR A 630 -11.56 0.31 15.96
CA THR A 630 -12.46 -0.14 14.89
C THR A 630 -11.92 -1.43 14.27
N GLY A 631 -12.81 -2.34 13.85
CA GLY A 631 -12.45 -3.59 13.20
C GLY A 631 -13.52 -4.01 12.19
N GLY A 632 -13.17 -4.90 11.28
CA GLY A 632 -14.07 -5.54 10.34
C GLY A 632 -14.30 -7.01 10.71
N LEU A 633 -15.55 -7.46 10.77
CA LEU A 633 -15.84 -8.87 11.08
C LEU A 633 -15.16 -9.82 10.08
N ASN A 634 -15.12 -9.43 8.81
CA ASN A 634 -14.57 -10.26 7.73
C ASN A 634 -13.15 -9.86 7.32
N ASP A 635 -12.46 -9.03 8.11
CA ASP A 635 -11.08 -8.65 7.84
C ASP A 635 -10.18 -9.90 7.83
N PRO A 636 -9.53 -10.24 6.69
CA PRO A 636 -8.69 -11.42 6.59
C PRO A 636 -7.26 -11.20 7.09
N ARG A 637 -6.85 -9.95 7.35
CA ARG A 637 -5.47 -9.55 7.69
C ARG A 637 -5.29 -9.30 9.17
N VAL A 638 -6.20 -8.54 9.78
CA VAL A 638 -6.25 -8.29 11.21
C VAL A 638 -7.61 -8.74 11.73
N SER A 639 -7.63 -9.89 12.36
CA SER A 639 -8.86 -10.52 12.80
C SER A 639 -9.64 -9.63 13.76
N TYR A 640 -10.98 -9.67 13.67
CA TYR A 640 -11.88 -8.81 14.46
C TYR A 640 -11.70 -8.97 15.98
N TRP A 641 -11.20 -10.10 16.45
CA TRP A 641 -10.96 -10.34 17.88
C TRP A 641 -9.73 -9.59 18.44
N GLU A 642 -8.90 -9.03 17.59
CA GLU A 642 -7.78 -8.16 18.01
C GLU A 642 -8.31 -6.88 18.69
N PRO A 643 -9.21 -6.10 18.08
CA PRO A 643 -9.78 -4.91 18.71
C PRO A 643 -10.93 -5.18 19.70
N ALA A 644 -11.54 -6.38 19.69
CA ALA A 644 -12.75 -6.76 20.48
C ALA A 644 -12.51 -7.04 21.99
#